data_a039a9d3d456f440620af8ee2a6eeac4
#
_entry.id   a039a9d3d456f440620af8ee2a6eeac4
#
_cell.length_a   1.000
_cell.length_b   1.000
_cell.length_c   1.000
_cell.angle_alpha   90.00
_cell.angle_beta   90.00
_cell.angle_gamma   90.00
#
_symmetry.space_group_name_H-M   'P 1'
#
loop_
_entity.id
_entity.type
_entity.pdbx_description
1 polymer ?
#
loop_
_entity_poly.entity_id
_entity_poly.type
_entity_poly.pdbx_seq_one_letter_code
_entity_poly.pdbx_strand_id
1 'polypeptide(L)'
;MRFSQLAASVIAYLLARSPSVVGFGITRAEGVQSSGYTDAVQWDKYSLFVRGQRIFVWSGEFHSWRLPVPDLWPDIFEKMKAAGFNAISIYVHWGTINPSRNVIDFDGYRDLKPVFEAAKAAGIFLIYRPGPYINAETSAGGIPHWVTAEVAGHLRTNASDYAAAWAPYVKAVSEVVKGYQVNEGGPVVAIQVENEYPQPEDTGNPGKAGMMADLQKAFRKYGVVVPTTFNDPGMNGNYINGLGKVDLYGVDSYSNGFDCRNQTYRAPVVENYYSYHMSANPNTPNFIPEFQSGSLDPWGPEAPGLDACYNLTGPDYLDVFHKNLWAQNVKMFNAYMLYGGTSWGHLPFHKGYTSYDNGAAIRENRRLSTKYDEFKKQGLFLRSAPEFYKTEVVGNSTTGIVTVSDPAGFVTELRNPDTKAGFYVVRQTFSPSTANLTFNLTVKTSAGFLPAQVTLIGRQSKVVVTDFLFGNSRALYSTATVFYAGKLGGRDVLVLQGDVGVQHAAAVKFPGSASVNGSKAAATATGPGGYTIITFRPTTEGFTTVSSGSSGPLVLFATSGNIATFWQPVVPSSAGNYWSFDTNSTLLVSGPYLVRSAEIKGNTVALTGDLDKDTTLSVYGAPKGARLTWNGRSVSVSPSKSIDGFAEGRLVFSGGQVNVPTLSNWKYSDSLPEIATSYNDSAWVVANHTTTNSPYKPYYGDGRVLHGCDYGYCEGSVFWRGHFNATGIEKSVNLSINGGEAFAASVWLNGKFIKTTRGRSTYPAYIWPIISPAIEETDEVYTFPKGSLVAGKNVITVLQDNMGMNETNDWNADTSKSPRGIRGFQLSDGAKFEAWKVQGKLGGYTNFPDKARGIVNEGGLYAERAGWHLPGFDTGSWTSRSLNQGLPSGKAGVGFFRTEFNLNIPAGRDVHLSFVFGEKKQPYRVTLFVNGWSMGRLISEWGPQYKFPVHEGILDYHGKNTVAVTLWVMEDEPVQPTLSLVVDGSYEGGVGKIALNNPVWTSRGNVV
;
A
#
# COMPACT_ATOMS: atom_id res chain seq x y z
N MET A 1 65.47 10.58 -22.52
CA MET A 1 65.34 11.03 -21.11
C MET A 1 64.68 12.41 -21.03
N ARG A 2 63.38 12.52 -21.27
CA ARG A 2 62.54 13.73 -21.02
C ARG A 2 61.03 13.45 -21.07
N PHE A 3 60.64 12.28 -20.56
CA PHE A 3 59.23 11.92 -20.46
C PHE A 3 58.81 11.39 -19.07
N SER A 4 59.74 11.38 -18.08
CA SER A 4 59.46 10.82 -16.74
C SER A 4 59.27 11.86 -15.63
N GLN A 5 59.32 13.17 -15.94
CA GLN A 5 59.11 14.21 -14.91
C GLN A 5 57.74 14.92 -14.95
N LEU A 6 56.95 14.73 -16.00
CA LEU A 6 55.59 15.29 -16.04
C LEU A 6 54.54 14.36 -15.39
N ALA A 7 54.81 13.06 -15.33
CA ALA A 7 53.87 12.10 -14.73
C ALA A 7 53.86 12.13 -13.18
N ALA A 8 54.99 12.48 -12.57
CA ALA A 8 55.11 12.56 -11.10
C ALA A 8 54.48 13.82 -10.50
N SER A 9 54.36 14.91 -11.27
CA SER A 9 53.78 16.18 -10.80
C SER A 9 52.23 16.18 -10.88
N VAL A 10 51.63 15.38 -11.74
CA VAL A 10 50.18 15.28 -11.82
C VAL A 10 49.60 14.33 -10.78
N ILE A 11 50.36 13.30 -10.39
CA ILE A 11 49.96 12.36 -9.32
C ILE A 11 50.08 13.00 -7.93
N ALA A 12 51.07 13.90 -7.72
CA ALA A 12 51.19 14.63 -6.46
C ALA A 12 50.12 15.73 -6.28
N TYR A 13 49.53 16.23 -7.37
CA TYR A 13 48.45 17.25 -7.31
C TYR A 13 47.05 16.64 -7.14
N LEU A 14 46.87 15.35 -7.46
CA LEU A 14 45.61 14.62 -7.28
C LEU A 14 45.52 13.93 -5.89
N LEU A 15 46.65 13.76 -5.18
CA LEU A 15 46.67 13.20 -3.82
C LEU A 15 46.57 14.25 -2.72
N ALA A 16 46.61 15.54 -3.05
CA ALA A 16 46.56 16.65 -2.08
C ALA A 16 45.18 17.30 -1.89
N ARG A 17 44.10 16.73 -2.46
CA ARG A 17 42.72 17.15 -2.21
C ARG A 17 41.79 15.95 -1.98
N SER A 18 42.12 15.11 -1.04
CA SER A 18 41.13 14.40 -0.29
C SER A 18 40.43 15.42 0.60
N PRO A 19 39.09 15.62 0.54
CA PRO A 19 38.42 16.37 1.54
C PRO A 19 38.68 15.65 2.87
N SER A 20 39.44 16.32 3.78
CA SER A 20 39.47 15.94 5.17
C SER A 20 38.01 15.81 5.61
N VAL A 21 37.60 14.59 5.82
CA VAL A 21 36.42 14.31 6.63
C VAL A 21 36.78 14.86 8.01
N VAL A 22 36.36 16.09 8.30
CA VAL A 22 36.32 16.59 9.65
C VAL A 22 35.34 15.65 10.36
N GLY A 23 35.93 14.67 11.04
CA GLY A 23 35.22 13.88 12.02
C GLY A 23 34.76 14.88 13.09
N PHE A 24 33.54 15.37 12.98
CA PHE A 24 32.83 15.92 14.09
C PHE A 24 32.76 14.79 15.13
N GLY A 25 33.62 14.83 16.13
CA GLY A 25 33.39 14.06 17.35
C GLY A 25 32.08 14.54 17.94
N ILE A 26 30.99 13.85 17.58
CA ILE A 26 29.69 14.06 18.19
C ILE A 26 29.84 13.56 19.62
N THR A 27 30.03 14.47 20.57
CA THR A 27 29.74 14.16 21.97
C THR A 27 28.30 13.72 22.00
N ARG A 28 28.05 12.43 22.28
CA ARG A 28 26.68 11.90 22.44
C ARG A 28 25.95 12.79 23.43
N ALA A 29 24.88 13.44 23.00
CA ALA A 29 24.00 14.15 23.93
C ALA A 29 23.42 13.10 24.91
N GLU A 30 23.28 13.47 26.17
CA GLU A 30 22.76 12.61 27.22
C GLU A 30 21.39 12.02 26.79
N GLY A 31 21.24 10.69 26.83
CA GLY A 31 20.02 9.98 26.44
C GLY A 31 19.88 9.59 24.95
N VAL A 32 20.85 9.92 24.07
CA VAL A 32 20.82 9.49 22.67
C VAL A 32 21.35 8.07 22.51
N GLN A 33 20.62 7.22 21.82
CA GLN A 33 20.90 5.79 21.56
C GLN A 33 21.13 5.53 20.07
N SER A 34 21.75 4.41 19.75
CA SER A 34 21.91 3.87 18.39
C SER A 34 21.87 2.35 18.44
N SER A 35 21.78 1.70 17.27
CA SER A 35 21.86 0.25 17.14
C SER A 35 23.22 -0.35 17.57
N GLY A 36 24.24 0.50 17.76
CA GLY A 36 25.62 0.07 18.00
C GLY A 36 26.40 -0.31 16.73
N TYR A 37 25.73 -0.37 15.57
CA TYR A 37 26.33 -0.69 14.28
C TYR A 37 26.53 0.55 13.39
N THR A 38 25.76 1.61 13.60
CA THR A 38 25.91 2.90 12.92
C THR A 38 25.38 4.03 13.79
N ASP A 39 26.00 5.21 13.70
CA ASP A 39 25.49 6.46 14.29
C ASP A 39 24.73 7.32 13.25
N ALA A 40 24.60 6.85 12.01
CA ALA A 40 23.83 7.56 10.99
C ALA A 40 22.32 7.58 11.31
N VAL A 41 21.82 6.62 12.10
CA VAL A 41 20.48 6.62 12.69
C VAL A 41 20.61 6.49 14.19
N GLN A 42 20.06 7.46 14.89
CA GLN A 42 20.03 7.51 16.35
C GLN A 42 18.63 7.88 16.82
N TRP A 43 18.34 7.72 18.10
CA TRP A 43 17.07 8.11 18.70
C TRP A 43 17.23 8.49 20.17
N ASP A 44 16.26 9.22 20.66
CA ASP A 44 16.03 9.44 22.10
C ASP A 44 14.57 9.13 22.45
N LYS A 45 14.15 9.42 23.65
CA LYS A 45 12.76 9.25 24.10
C LYS A 45 11.75 10.08 23.29
N TYR A 46 12.17 11.03 22.48
CA TYR A 46 11.29 11.92 21.73
C TYR A 46 11.10 11.47 20.30
N SER A 47 12.19 11.32 19.54
CA SER A 47 12.10 11.03 18.11
C SER A 47 13.41 10.48 17.52
N LEU A 48 13.37 10.21 16.22
CA LEU A 48 14.51 9.68 15.46
C LEU A 48 15.45 10.82 15.03
N PHE A 49 16.73 10.52 14.93
CA PHE A 49 17.73 11.34 14.25
C PHE A 49 18.27 10.58 13.03
N VAL A 50 18.34 11.25 11.91
CA VAL A 50 19.03 10.77 10.72
C VAL A 50 20.13 11.73 10.38
N ARG A 51 21.39 11.24 10.40
CA ARG A 51 22.60 12.05 10.21
C ARG A 51 22.64 13.29 11.12
N GLY A 52 22.23 13.13 12.38
CA GLY A 52 22.20 14.18 13.38
C GLY A 52 21.02 15.14 13.30
N GLN A 53 20.18 15.04 12.27
CA GLN A 53 18.96 15.83 12.15
C GLN A 53 17.79 15.10 12.81
N ARG A 54 17.12 15.75 13.77
CA ARG A 54 15.88 15.23 14.38
C ARG A 54 14.73 15.25 13.38
N ILE A 55 14.00 14.16 13.29
CA ILE A 55 12.83 14.04 12.40
C ILE A 55 11.62 13.47 13.13
N PHE A 56 10.43 13.85 12.70
CA PHE A 56 9.20 13.11 12.91
C PHE A 56 9.04 12.14 11.74
N VAL A 57 8.92 10.84 11.96
CA VAL A 57 8.69 9.88 10.87
C VAL A 57 7.23 9.91 10.49
N TRP A 58 6.94 10.45 9.30
CA TRP A 58 5.62 10.47 8.66
C TRP A 58 5.68 9.60 7.42
N SER A 59 5.26 8.34 7.57
CA SER A 59 5.44 7.27 6.59
C SER A 59 4.11 6.74 6.07
N GLY A 60 4.15 6.15 4.87
CA GLY A 60 3.04 5.40 4.28
C GLY A 60 3.51 4.11 3.63
N GLU A 61 2.68 3.08 3.73
CA GLU A 61 2.97 1.74 3.19
C GLU A 61 2.74 1.69 1.68
N PHE A 62 3.68 1.04 0.99
CA PHE A 62 3.67 0.76 -0.45
C PHE A 62 4.23 -0.64 -0.72
N HIS A 63 3.60 -1.40 -1.60
CA HIS A 63 4.07 -2.72 -2.01
C HIS A 63 4.44 -2.71 -3.50
N SER A 64 5.74 -2.76 -3.84
CA SER A 64 6.23 -2.69 -5.22
C SER A 64 5.68 -3.82 -6.09
N TRP A 65 5.54 -5.01 -5.54
CA TRP A 65 5.00 -6.18 -6.21
C TRP A 65 3.50 -6.10 -6.54
N ARG A 66 2.74 -5.16 -5.91
CA ARG A 66 1.35 -4.83 -6.25
C ARG A 66 1.22 -3.73 -7.33
N LEU A 67 2.32 -3.22 -7.83
CA LEU A 67 2.41 -2.35 -9.00
C LEU A 67 3.58 -2.84 -9.85
N PRO A 68 3.39 -3.92 -10.68
CA PRO A 68 4.50 -4.62 -11.35
C PRO A 68 5.08 -3.85 -12.55
N VAL A 69 5.14 -2.52 -12.45
CA VAL A 69 5.69 -1.58 -13.43
C VAL A 69 6.65 -0.64 -12.71
N PRO A 70 7.96 -0.97 -12.64
CA PRO A 70 8.94 -0.18 -11.88
C PRO A 70 8.99 1.29 -12.24
N ASP A 71 8.78 1.65 -13.50
CA ASP A 71 8.79 3.05 -13.97
C ASP A 71 7.62 3.89 -13.39
N LEU A 72 6.60 3.26 -12.79
CA LEU A 72 5.51 3.95 -12.10
C LEU A 72 5.76 4.13 -10.59
N TRP A 73 6.78 3.53 -10.00
CA TRP A 73 7.08 3.73 -8.58
C TRP A 73 7.45 5.18 -8.24
N PRO A 74 8.22 5.89 -9.08
CA PRO A 74 8.44 7.32 -8.88
C PRO A 74 7.14 8.14 -8.79
N ASP A 75 6.10 7.82 -9.56
CA ASP A 75 4.80 8.49 -9.49
C ASP A 75 4.20 8.45 -8.07
N ILE A 76 4.20 7.28 -7.46
CA ILE A 76 3.68 7.09 -6.10
C ILE A 76 4.54 7.87 -5.09
N PHE A 77 5.87 7.77 -5.21
CA PHE A 77 6.79 8.40 -4.25
C PHE A 77 6.80 9.92 -4.34
N GLU A 78 6.68 10.47 -5.55
CA GLU A 78 6.52 11.92 -5.74
C GLU A 78 5.18 12.42 -5.16
N LYS A 79 4.09 11.68 -5.35
CA LYS A 79 2.80 11.97 -4.72
C LYS A 79 2.89 11.93 -3.19
N MET A 80 3.57 10.94 -2.62
CA MET A 80 3.82 10.86 -1.18
C MET A 80 4.65 12.06 -0.70
N LYS A 81 5.73 12.41 -1.40
CA LYS A 81 6.57 13.58 -1.07
C LYS A 81 5.79 14.88 -1.13
N ALA A 82 4.95 15.06 -2.15
CA ALA A 82 4.11 16.25 -2.31
C ALA A 82 3.09 16.41 -1.18
N ALA A 83 2.62 15.32 -0.58
CA ALA A 83 1.77 15.31 0.61
C ALA A 83 2.55 15.48 1.93
N GLY A 84 3.86 15.71 1.89
CA GLY A 84 4.67 15.96 3.09
C GLY A 84 5.19 14.71 3.76
N PHE A 85 5.00 13.52 3.21
CA PHE A 85 5.63 12.30 3.72
C PHE A 85 7.15 12.41 3.61
N ASN A 86 7.84 11.88 4.60
CA ASN A 86 9.31 11.85 4.65
C ASN A 86 9.87 10.44 4.74
N ALA A 87 8.98 9.45 4.84
CA ALA A 87 9.36 8.04 4.82
C ALA A 87 8.31 7.22 4.05
N ILE A 88 8.76 6.05 3.57
CA ILE A 88 7.94 5.00 2.96
C ILE A 88 8.26 3.71 3.70
N SER A 89 7.27 2.89 3.97
CA SER A 89 7.45 1.53 4.45
C SER A 89 7.13 0.55 3.32
N ILE A 90 7.97 -0.48 3.14
CA ILE A 90 7.80 -1.46 2.08
C ILE A 90 7.96 -2.90 2.57
N TYR A 91 7.01 -3.76 2.24
CA TYR A 91 7.19 -5.21 2.33
C TYR A 91 7.84 -5.78 1.09
N VAL A 92 8.70 -6.80 1.30
CA VAL A 92 9.31 -7.61 0.25
C VAL A 92 8.70 -9.00 0.25
N HIS A 93 8.20 -9.43 -0.90
CA HIS A 93 7.49 -10.69 -1.03
C HIS A 93 8.45 -11.85 -1.30
N TRP A 94 8.74 -12.66 -0.29
CA TRP A 94 9.67 -13.79 -0.39
C TRP A 94 9.31 -14.75 -1.53
N GLY A 95 8.04 -15.14 -1.66
CA GLY A 95 7.58 -16.11 -2.66
C GLY A 95 7.77 -15.66 -4.11
N THR A 96 7.79 -14.35 -4.39
CA THR A 96 8.06 -13.86 -5.75
C THR A 96 9.56 -13.82 -6.06
N ILE A 97 10.40 -13.52 -5.05
CA ILE A 97 11.86 -13.44 -5.21
C ILE A 97 12.51 -14.83 -5.17
N ASN A 98 11.95 -15.76 -4.40
CA ASN A 98 12.47 -17.12 -4.26
C ASN A 98 11.39 -18.15 -4.65
N PRO A 99 10.96 -18.17 -5.92
CA PRO A 99 9.81 -18.96 -6.38
C PRO A 99 10.01 -20.47 -6.30
N SER A 100 11.24 -20.94 -6.23
CA SER A 100 11.60 -22.35 -6.03
C SER A 100 12.90 -22.48 -5.25
N ARG A 101 13.15 -23.68 -4.71
CA ARG A 101 14.36 -23.96 -3.93
C ARG A 101 15.62 -23.58 -4.72
N ASN A 102 16.52 -22.83 -4.09
CA ASN A 102 17.80 -22.35 -4.66
C ASN A 102 17.68 -21.38 -5.85
N VAL A 103 16.48 -20.84 -6.14
CA VAL A 103 16.30 -19.80 -7.16
C VAL A 103 16.03 -18.47 -6.47
N ILE A 104 16.88 -17.49 -6.71
CA ILE A 104 16.68 -16.09 -6.31
C ILE A 104 16.54 -15.28 -7.61
N ASP A 105 15.45 -14.55 -7.72
CA ASP A 105 15.06 -13.83 -8.93
C ASP A 105 14.76 -12.35 -8.58
N PHE A 106 15.59 -11.45 -9.08
CA PHE A 106 15.44 -10.00 -8.98
C PHE A 106 15.15 -9.36 -10.35
N ASP A 107 14.60 -10.10 -11.30
CA ASP A 107 14.31 -9.55 -12.62
C ASP A 107 12.99 -8.75 -12.64
N GLY A 108 12.96 -7.66 -13.40
CA GLY A 108 11.78 -6.84 -13.62
C GLY A 108 11.22 -6.23 -12.33
N TYR A 109 9.93 -6.42 -12.04
CA TYR A 109 9.27 -5.87 -10.85
C TYR A 109 9.76 -6.47 -9.53
N ARG A 110 10.56 -7.54 -9.57
CA ARG A 110 11.17 -8.16 -8.40
C ARG A 110 12.50 -7.50 -7.99
N ASP A 111 13.08 -6.66 -8.86
CA ASP A 111 14.29 -5.90 -8.52
C ASP A 111 13.97 -4.82 -7.49
N LEU A 112 14.70 -4.87 -6.37
CA LEU A 112 14.53 -3.93 -5.26
C LEU A 112 15.31 -2.62 -5.47
N LYS A 113 16.33 -2.62 -6.34
CA LYS A 113 17.16 -1.43 -6.57
C LYS A 113 16.37 -0.24 -7.10
N PRO A 114 15.48 -0.39 -8.11
CA PRO A 114 14.65 0.72 -8.57
C PRO A 114 13.76 1.32 -7.49
N VAL A 115 13.30 0.54 -6.49
CA VAL A 115 12.56 1.08 -5.34
C VAL A 115 13.42 2.03 -4.52
N PHE A 116 14.65 1.62 -4.21
CA PHE A 116 15.59 2.43 -3.43
C PHE A 116 16.01 3.68 -4.19
N GLU A 117 16.28 3.57 -5.48
CA GLU A 117 16.63 4.72 -6.33
C GLU A 117 15.47 5.70 -6.46
N ALA A 118 14.23 5.21 -6.63
CA ALA A 118 13.03 6.07 -6.68
C ALA A 118 12.81 6.81 -5.35
N ALA A 119 12.96 6.13 -4.21
CA ALA A 119 12.88 6.75 -2.88
C ALA A 119 13.96 7.81 -2.69
N LYS A 120 15.20 7.52 -3.12
CA LYS A 120 16.33 8.45 -3.09
C LYS A 120 16.08 9.66 -3.99
N ALA A 121 15.59 9.47 -5.20
CA ALA A 121 15.28 10.54 -6.12
C ALA A 121 14.15 11.45 -5.60
N ALA A 122 13.12 10.88 -5.01
CA ALA A 122 12.04 11.63 -4.37
C ALA A 122 12.47 12.32 -3.07
N GLY A 123 13.62 11.95 -2.49
CA GLY A 123 14.10 12.48 -1.20
C GLY A 123 13.24 12.01 -0.04
N ILE A 124 12.95 10.72 0.01
CA ILE A 124 12.13 10.06 1.04
C ILE A 124 12.94 8.93 1.67
N PHE A 125 12.91 8.80 3.00
CA PHE A 125 13.50 7.69 3.73
C PHE A 125 12.69 6.42 3.53
N LEU A 126 13.28 5.26 3.87
CA LEU A 126 12.65 3.98 3.69
C LEU A 126 12.81 3.09 4.92
N ILE A 127 11.68 2.55 5.40
CA ILE A 127 11.62 1.48 6.38
C ILE A 127 11.46 0.17 5.60
N TYR A 128 12.46 -0.69 5.69
CA TYR A 128 12.55 -1.92 4.91
C TYR A 128 11.99 -3.10 5.69
N ARG A 129 11.02 -3.82 5.12
CA ARG A 129 10.29 -4.91 5.79
C ARG A 129 10.40 -6.22 4.99
N PRO A 130 11.56 -6.92 5.03
CA PRO A 130 11.79 -8.11 4.20
C PRO A 130 11.16 -9.39 4.76
N GLY A 131 10.49 -9.37 5.89
CA GLY A 131 9.92 -10.56 6.49
C GLY A 131 10.95 -11.44 7.22
N PRO A 132 10.95 -12.76 6.96
CA PRO A 132 10.47 -13.53 5.78
C PRO A 132 8.95 -13.69 5.64
N TYR A 133 8.18 -13.68 6.71
CA TYR A 133 6.73 -13.59 6.69
C TYR A 133 6.29 -12.14 6.77
N ILE A 134 5.33 -11.76 5.94
CA ILE A 134 4.90 -10.36 5.84
C ILE A 134 3.40 -10.15 6.07
N ASN A 135 2.60 -11.21 6.21
CA ASN A 135 1.14 -11.15 6.18
C ASN A 135 0.63 -10.48 4.90
N ALA A 136 0.40 -9.21 4.93
CA ALA A 136 0.12 -8.32 3.79
C ALA A 136 -1.04 -8.79 2.90
N GLU A 137 -1.94 -9.61 3.43
CA GLU A 137 -3.07 -10.22 2.74
C GLU A 137 -2.67 -10.83 1.39
N THR A 138 -1.57 -11.58 1.42
CA THR A 138 -1.04 -12.31 0.27
C THR A 138 -0.92 -13.80 0.58
N SER A 139 -0.95 -14.63 -0.46
CA SER A 139 -0.92 -16.09 -0.32
C SER A 139 0.23 -16.55 0.58
N ALA A 140 -0.09 -17.37 1.60
CA ALA A 140 0.82 -17.86 2.63
C ALA A 140 1.57 -16.75 3.40
N GLY A 141 1.06 -15.51 3.44
CA GLY A 141 1.76 -14.38 4.06
C GLY A 141 3.10 -14.07 3.42
N GLY A 142 3.24 -14.33 2.12
CA GLY A 142 4.46 -14.12 1.34
C GLY A 142 5.46 -15.29 1.37
N ILE A 143 5.23 -16.33 2.16
CA ILE A 143 6.07 -17.54 2.16
C ILE A 143 5.94 -18.26 0.82
N PRO A 144 7.05 -18.69 0.16
CA PRO A 144 6.99 -19.44 -1.09
C PRO A 144 6.23 -20.77 -0.94
N HIS A 145 5.44 -21.15 -1.92
CA HIS A 145 4.65 -22.38 -1.86
C HIS A 145 5.50 -23.67 -1.81
N TRP A 146 6.74 -23.64 -2.35
CA TRP A 146 7.65 -24.77 -2.17
C TRP A 146 8.04 -24.96 -0.69
N VAL A 147 8.09 -23.86 0.09
CA VAL A 147 8.37 -23.92 1.54
C VAL A 147 7.18 -24.54 2.26
N THR A 148 5.95 -24.13 1.95
CA THR A 148 4.76 -24.68 2.59
C THR A 148 4.57 -26.17 2.30
N ALA A 149 5.03 -26.65 1.13
CA ALA A 149 4.93 -28.04 0.71
C ALA A 149 6.09 -28.91 1.22
N GLU A 150 7.34 -28.43 1.16
CA GLU A 150 8.54 -29.25 1.37
C GLU A 150 9.11 -29.18 2.79
N VAL A 151 8.86 -28.11 3.56
CA VAL A 151 9.36 -27.96 4.93
C VAL A 151 8.48 -28.74 5.88
N ALA A 152 9.06 -29.73 6.58
CA ALA A 152 8.35 -30.57 7.54
C ALA A 152 8.16 -29.88 8.89
N GLY A 153 9.13 -29.08 9.32
CA GLY A 153 9.08 -28.31 10.56
C GLY A 153 8.02 -27.23 10.56
N HIS A 154 7.68 -26.74 11.74
CA HIS A 154 6.74 -25.61 11.86
C HIS A 154 7.32 -24.34 11.23
N LEU A 155 6.53 -23.68 10.37
CA LEU A 155 6.87 -22.38 9.80
C LEU A 155 6.88 -21.32 10.91
N ARG A 156 7.64 -20.23 10.68
CA ARG A 156 7.80 -19.14 11.65
C ARG A 156 8.30 -19.64 13.02
N THR A 157 9.23 -20.60 13.00
CA THR A 157 9.95 -21.09 14.19
C THR A 157 11.43 -21.29 13.85
N ASN A 158 12.24 -21.65 14.83
CA ASN A 158 13.65 -22.04 14.65
C ASN A 158 13.83 -23.49 14.16
N ALA A 159 12.80 -24.11 13.58
CA ALA A 159 12.97 -25.42 12.95
C ALA A 159 14.09 -25.35 11.89
N SER A 160 15.01 -26.30 11.93
CA SER A 160 16.24 -26.26 11.16
C SER A 160 16.02 -26.27 9.63
N ASP A 161 14.99 -26.98 9.17
CA ASP A 161 14.62 -27.02 7.75
C ASP A 161 13.94 -25.73 7.30
N TYR A 162 13.13 -25.07 8.14
CA TYR A 162 12.60 -23.75 7.89
C TYR A 162 13.71 -22.69 7.88
N ALA A 163 14.67 -22.79 8.82
CA ALA A 163 15.85 -21.93 8.84
C ALA A 163 16.70 -22.07 7.57
N ALA A 164 16.89 -23.29 7.09
CA ALA A 164 17.59 -23.57 5.84
C ALA A 164 16.83 -23.04 4.60
N ALA A 165 15.49 -22.96 4.68
CA ALA A 165 14.68 -22.41 3.58
C ALA A 165 14.76 -20.89 3.47
N TRP A 166 14.66 -20.13 4.57
CA TRP A 166 14.70 -18.68 4.50
C TRP A 166 16.12 -18.08 4.39
N ALA A 167 17.17 -18.80 4.81
CA ALA A 167 18.52 -18.25 4.86
C ALA A 167 19.06 -17.74 3.52
N PRO A 168 18.88 -18.41 2.35
CA PRO A 168 19.28 -17.89 1.05
C PRO A 168 18.56 -16.58 0.67
N TYR A 169 17.26 -16.49 0.97
CA TYR A 169 16.45 -15.29 0.72
C TYR A 169 16.93 -14.13 1.59
N VAL A 170 17.04 -14.31 2.90
CA VAL A 170 17.50 -13.28 3.85
C VAL A 170 18.88 -12.78 3.45
N LYS A 171 19.79 -13.67 3.05
CA LYS A 171 21.10 -13.30 2.51
C LYS A 171 20.94 -12.38 1.29
N ALA A 172 20.19 -12.80 0.29
CA ALA A 172 20.06 -12.08 -0.97
C ALA A 172 19.47 -10.67 -0.79
N VAL A 173 18.37 -10.54 -0.03
CA VAL A 173 17.72 -9.22 0.21
C VAL A 173 18.58 -8.32 1.09
N SER A 174 19.38 -8.89 2.00
CA SER A 174 20.35 -8.13 2.83
C SER A 174 21.51 -7.60 1.98
N GLU A 175 22.03 -8.40 1.07
CA GLU A 175 23.12 -8.01 0.17
C GLU A 175 22.70 -6.87 -0.77
N VAL A 176 21.43 -6.87 -1.22
CA VAL A 176 20.90 -5.76 -2.03
C VAL A 176 20.76 -4.50 -1.19
N VAL A 177 20.13 -4.56 0.00
CA VAL A 177 19.87 -3.38 0.83
C VAL A 177 21.13 -2.79 1.43
N LYS A 178 22.21 -3.57 1.58
CA LYS A 178 23.48 -3.15 2.18
C LYS A 178 23.99 -1.83 1.61
N GLY A 179 23.99 -1.65 0.31
CA GLY A 179 24.46 -0.43 -0.38
C GLY A 179 23.45 0.73 -0.37
N TYR A 180 22.24 0.51 0.12
CA TYR A 180 21.17 1.51 0.14
C TYR A 180 20.80 2.01 1.53
N GLN A 181 21.54 1.61 2.55
CA GLN A 181 21.37 2.14 3.89
C GLN A 181 21.86 3.59 4.00
N VAL A 182 21.34 4.33 4.98
CA VAL A 182 21.61 5.77 5.09
C VAL A 182 23.09 6.08 5.37
N ASN A 183 23.82 5.18 6.02
CA ASN A 183 25.28 5.31 6.21
C ASN A 183 26.08 5.24 4.88
N GLU A 184 25.53 4.56 3.87
CA GLU A 184 26.08 4.47 2.50
C GLU A 184 25.51 5.54 1.55
N GLY A 185 24.67 6.45 2.05
CA GLY A 185 24.03 7.49 1.23
C GLY A 185 22.72 7.06 0.58
N GLY A 186 22.17 5.92 0.95
CA GLY A 186 20.87 5.42 0.53
C GLY A 186 19.72 5.93 1.40
N PRO A 187 18.47 5.52 1.07
CA PRO A 187 17.27 5.96 1.77
C PRO A 187 16.92 5.13 3.02
N VAL A 188 17.49 3.94 3.19
CA VAL A 188 17.04 2.98 4.21
C VAL A 188 17.52 3.41 5.60
N VAL A 189 16.59 3.64 6.52
CA VAL A 189 16.84 4.11 7.89
C VAL A 189 16.53 3.07 8.97
N ALA A 190 15.74 2.06 8.65
CA ALA A 190 15.39 0.97 9.59
C ALA A 190 15.01 -0.29 8.83
N ILE A 191 15.15 -1.43 9.52
CA ILE A 191 14.66 -2.73 9.03
C ILE A 191 13.68 -3.34 10.04
N GLN A 192 12.48 -3.71 9.59
CA GLN A 192 11.58 -4.50 10.40
C GLN A 192 11.89 -5.98 10.25
N VAL A 193 11.88 -6.70 11.36
CA VAL A 193 12.11 -8.15 11.42
C VAL A 193 10.78 -8.84 11.65
N GLU A 194 10.39 -9.73 10.72
CA GLU A 194 9.11 -10.47 10.78
C GLU A 194 7.87 -9.53 10.69
N ASN A 195 6.69 -10.04 10.96
CA ASN A 195 5.46 -9.27 11.04
C ASN A 195 4.57 -9.80 12.14
N GLU A 196 4.13 -8.91 13.06
CA GLU A 196 3.17 -9.21 14.13
C GLU A 196 3.43 -10.55 14.81
N TYR A 197 4.69 -10.85 15.07
CA TYR A 197 5.16 -12.14 15.52
C TYR A 197 5.21 -12.22 17.05
N PRO A 198 4.38 -13.05 17.68
CA PRO A 198 4.29 -13.05 19.14
C PRO A 198 5.53 -13.62 19.80
N GLN A 199 5.98 -12.98 20.86
CA GLN A 199 6.98 -13.51 21.78
C GLN A 199 6.25 -14.40 22.80
N PRO A 200 6.55 -15.71 22.88
CA PRO A 200 5.90 -16.54 23.86
C PRO A 200 6.30 -16.09 25.27
N GLU A 201 5.33 -15.92 26.14
CA GLU A 201 5.59 -15.97 27.56
C GLU A 201 6.23 -17.35 27.87
N ASP A 202 7.08 -17.42 28.85
CA ASP A 202 7.99 -18.47 29.29
C ASP A 202 7.46 -19.95 29.34
N THR A 203 6.62 -20.33 28.41
CA THR A 203 5.86 -21.57 28.34
C THR A 203 6.54 -22.68 27.53
N GLY A 204 7.88 -22.66 27.46
CA GLY A 204 8.61 -23.82 26.94
C GLY A 204 8.71 -23.99 25.42
N ASN A 205 8.34 -22.98 24.61
CA ASN A 205 8.63 -22.95 23.17
C ASN A 205 9.61 -21.82 22.80
N PRO A 206 10.92 -21.99 23.02
CA PRO A 206 11.95 -21.00 22.69
C PRO A 206 12.10 -20.80 21.18
N GLY A 207 11.42 -21.60 20.37
CA GLY A 207 11.56 -21.60 18.92
C GLY A 207 11.25 -20.29 18.25
N LYS A 208 10.29 -19.53 18.78
CA LYS A 208 9.88 -18.24 18.20
C LYS A 208 10.88 -17.12 18.51
N ALA A 209 11.21 -16.90 19.76
CA ALA A 209 12.21 -15.92 20.15
C ALA A 209 13.60 -16.26 19.58
N GLY A 210 13.92 -17.57 19.48
CA GLY A 210 15.11 -18.07 18.80
C GLY A 210 15.15 -17.65 17.33
N MET A 211 14.05 -17.81 16.59
CA MET A 211 13.96 -17.40 15.19
C MET A 211 14.17 -15.89 15.03
N MET A 212 13.53 -15.06 15.87
CA MET A 212 13.75 -13.59 15.82
C MET A 212 15.23 -13.21 16.04
N ALA A 213 15.91 -13.89 16.98
CA ALA A 213 17.33 -13.67 17.20
C ALA A 213 18.18 -14.14 16.01
N ASP A 214 17.85 -15.27 15.41
CA ASP A 214 18.57 -15.82 14.24
C ASP A 214 18.39 -14.94 13.01
N LEU A 215 17.20 -14.40 12.77
CA LEU A 215 16.94 -13.44 11.70
C LEU A 215 17.76 -12.16 11.87
N GLN A 216 17.74 -11.55 13.07
CA GLN A 216 18.54 -10.36 13.34
C GLN A 216 20.04 -10.63 13.14
N LYS A 217 20.52 -11.76 13.65
CA LYS A 217 21.92 -12.19 13.45
C LYS A 217 22.25 -12.39 11.96
N ALA A 218 21.32 -12.94 11.17
CA ALA A 218 21.52 -13.09 9.75
C ALA A 218 21.57 -11.74 9.02
N PHE A 219 20.66 -10.82 9.32
CA PHE A 219 20.68 -9.46 8.77
C PHE A 219 22.01 -8.76 9.09
N ARG A 220 22.46 -8.80 10.35
CA ARG A 220 23.75 -8.22 10.75
C ARG A 220 24.93 -8.85 10.03
N LYS A 221 24.94 -10.19 9.90
CA LYS A 221 25.98 -10.96 9.18
C LYS A 221 26.11 -10.51 7.71
N TYR A 222 25.01 -10.18 7.06
CA TYR A 222 25.00 -9.77 5.65
C TYR A 222 25.03 -8.25 5.43
N GLY A 223 25.37 -7.49 6.49
CA GLY A 223 25.75 -6.08 6.37
C GLY A 223 24.64 -5.08 6.63
N VAL A 224 23.53 -5.49 7.23
CA VAL A 224 22.50 -4.54 7.70
C VAL A 224 23.01 -3.91 9.01
N VAL A 225 23.12 -2.58 9.04
CA VAL A 225 23.64 -1.80 10.19
C VAL A 225 22.60 -0.85 10.80
N VAL A 226 21.56 -0.48 10.04
CA VAL A 226 20.47 0.36 10.54
C VAL A 226 19.67 -0.33 11.66
N PRO A 227 18.96 0.42 12.53
CA PRO A 227 18.19 -0.18 13.62
C PRO A 227 17.16 -1.17 13.14
N THR A 228 16.94 -2.19 13.98
CA THR A 228 15.85 -3.16 13.83
C THR A 228 14.57 -2.63 14.46
N THR A 229 13.43 -2.88 13.81
CA THR A 229 12.10 -2.54 14.32
C THR A 229 11.21 -3.77 14.38
N PHE A 230 10.13 -3.65 15.12
CA PHE A 230 9.07 -4.66 15.20
C PHE A 230 7.71 -3.98 15.33
N ASN A 231 6.67 -4.59 14.76
CA ASN A 231 5.28 -4.19 14.85
C ASN A 231 4.49 -5.20 15.70
N ASP A 232 4.16 -4.83 16.92
CA ASP A 232 3.32 -5.64 17.79
C ASP A 232 1.84 -5.47 17.39
N PRO A 233 1.05 -6.54 17.14
CA PRO A 233 -0.36 -6.42 16.75
C PRO A 233 -1.25 -5.76 17.82
N GLY A 234 -0.70 -5.50 19.00
CA GLY A 234 -1.36 -4.83 20.10
C GLY A 234 -0.34 -4.41 21.15
N MET A 235 -0.82 -3.96 22.30
CA MET A 235 0.03 -3.56 23.43
C MET A 235 0.47 -4.79 24.26
N ASN A 236 1.17 -5.76 23.62
CA ASN A 236 1.53 -7.04 24.24
C ASN A 236 2.96 -7.07 24.79
N GLY A 237 3.83 -6.13 24.39
CA GLY A 237 5.21 -6.04 24.85
C GLY A 237 6.17 -7.03 24.17
N ASN A 238 5.78 -7.58 23.01
CA ASN A 238 6.59 -8.55 22.28
C ASN A 238 7.92 -7.94 21.81
N TYR A 239 9.03 -8.57 22.13
CA TYR A 239 10.39 -8.18 21.71
C TYR A 239 10.88 -6.79 22.16
N ILE A 240 10.29 -6.23 23.20
CA ILE A 240 10.88 -5.08 23.92
C ILE A 240 12.12 -5.53 24.68
N ASN A 241 12.07 -6.72 25.26
CA ASN A 241 13.10 -7.31 26.10
C ASN A 241 13.38 -8.77 25.73
N GLY A 242 14.42 -9.36 26.32
CA GLY A 242 14.71 -10.78 26.19
C GLY A 242 15.35 -11.16 24.85
N LEU A 243 15.26 -12.44 24.52
CA LEU A 243 15.80 -12.99 23.28
C LEU A 243 15.00 -12.47 22.09
N GLY A 244 15.69 -12.00 21.07
CA GLY A 244 15.07 -11.43 19.87
C GLY A 244 14.59 -9.98 20.01
N LYS A 245 14.90 -9.29 21.14
CA LYS A 245 14.54 -7.86 21.29
C LYS A 245 15.04 -7.01 20.13
N VAL A 246 14.24 -6.00 19.75
CA VAL A 246 14.57 -5.05 18.69
C VAL A 246 15.05 -3.70 19.22
N ASP A 247 15.62 -2.85 18.35
CA ASP A 247 16.07 -1.51 18.71
C ASP A 247 14.90 -0.55 18.93
N LEU A 248 13.90 -0.61 18.05
CA LEU A 248 12.71 0.27 18.03
C LEU A 248 11.44 -0.58 17.98
N TYR A 249 10.74 -0.64 19.10
CA TYR A 249 9.47 -1.34 19.24
C TYR A 249 8.31 -0.41 18.89
N GLY A 250 7.29 -0.94 18.20
CA GLY A 250 6.07 -0.23 17.90
C GLY A 250 4.82 -1.09 18.04
N VAL A 251 3.65 -0.44 18.07
CA VAL A 251 2.33 -1.07 18.22
C VAL A 251 1.46 -0.74 17.02
N ASP A 252 0.88 -1.76 16.38
CA ASP A 252 -0.08 -1.57 15.29
C ASP A 252 -1.44 -1.12 15.84
N SER A 253 -2.16 -0.33 15.04
CA SER A 253 -3.41 0.31 15.46
C SER A 253 -4.48 0.20 14.37
N TYR A 254 -5.42 -0.74 14.55
CA TYR A 254 -6.59 -0.96 13.70
C TYR A 254 -7.89 -0.68 14.46
N SER A 255 -8.01 0.51 15.01
CA SER A 255 -9.02 0.88 16.03
C SER A 255 -10.44 0.97 15.52
N ASN A 256 -10.67 1.18 14.21
CA ASN A 256 -12.02 1.38 13.67
C ASN A 256 -12.68 0.07 13.18
N GLY A 257 -11.95 -1.06 13.28
CA GLY A 257 -12.42 -2.34 12.78
C GLY A 257 -12.48 -2.40 11.25
N PHE A 258 -13.09 -3.46 10.71
CA PHE A 258 -13.02 -3.78 9.27
C PHE A 258 -14.41 -3.99 8.63
N ASP A 259 -15.51 -3.69 9.31
CA ASP A 259 -16.85 -3.83 8.74
C ASP A 259 -17.20 -2.66 7.81
N CYS A 260 -16.81 -2.78 6.55
CA CYS A 260 -17.04 -1.77 5.53
C CYS A 260 -18.53 -1.52 5.20
N ARG A 261 -19.47 -2.37 5.64
CA ARG A 261 -20.91 -2.11 5.50
C ARG A 261 -21.35 -0.92 6.33
N ASN A 262 -20.71 -0.70 7.48
CA ASN A 262 -21.01 0.39 8.38
C ASN A 262 -20.10 1.61 8.12
N GLN A 263 -20.22 2.21 6.94
CA GLN A 263 -19.33 3.25 6.43
C GLN A 263 -19.21 4.50 7.30
N THR A 264 -20.23 4.78 8.12
CA THR A 264 -20.28 5.96 9.00
C THR A 264 -19.84 5.67 10.42
N TYR A 265 -19.58 4.40 10.74
CA TYR A 265 -19.11 4.01 12.07
C TYR A 265 -17.75 4.64 12.37
N ARG A 266 -17.61 5.12 13.59
CA ARG A 266 -16.34 5.57 14.16
C ARG A 266 -16.23 5.03 15.57
N ALA A 267 -15.20 4.25 15.83
CA ALA A 267 -14.87 3.84 17.18
C ALA A 267 -14.43 5.05 18.02
N PRO A 268 -14.57 5.02 19.34
CA PRO A 268 -13.84 5.91 20.22
C PRO A 268 -12.34 5.78 20.01
N VAL A 269 -11.61 6.90 20.09
CA VAL A 269 -10.16 6.88 20.00
C VAL A 269 -9.54 6.11 21.16
N VAL A 270 -8.40 5.46 20.90
CA VAL A 270 -7.61 4.79 21.94
C VAL A 270 -6.81 5.84 22.74
N GLU A 271 -6.89 5.83 24.05
CA GLU A 271 -6.34 6.89 24.92
C GLU A 271 -5.10 6.47 25.72
N ASN A 272 -4.65 5.22 25.61
CA ASN A 272 -3.61 4.67 26.48
C ASN A 272 -2.28 4.32 25.79
N TYR A 273 -2.07 4.69 24.52
CA TYR A 273 -0.77 4.45 23.85
C TYR A 273 0.38 5.14 24.58
N TYR A 274 0.20 6.39 25.05
CA TYR A 274 1.25 7.10 25.77
C TYR A 274 1.57 6.44 27.11
N SER A 275 0.58 6.13 27.93
CA SER A 275 0.78 5.49 29.24
C SER A 275 1.39 4.11 29.11
N TYR A 276 0.94 3.32 28.10
CA TYR A 276 1.56 2.05 27.79
C TYR A 276 3.03 2.20 27.38
N HIS A 277 3.32 3.11 26.44
CA HIS A 277 4.69 3.37 25.99
C HIS A 277 5.60 3.77 27.14
N MET A 278 5.13 4.68 28.02
CA MET A 278 5.91 5.13 29.20
C MET A 278 6.18 4.01 30.20
N SER A 279 5.30 3.00 30.29
CA SER A 279 5.53 1.85 31.16
C SER A 279 6.39 0.76 30.52
N ALA A 280 6.22 0.55 29.21
CA ALA A 280 6.83 -0.58 28.49
C ALA A 280 8.18 -0.25 27.88
N ASN A 281 8.32 0.94 27.23
CA ASN A 281 9.52 1.32 26.47
C ASN A 281 9.80 2.84 26.45
N PRO A 282 9.98 3.50 27.59
CA PRO A 282 10.04 4.96 27.74
C PRO A 282 11.26 5.64 27.11
N ASN A 283 12.28 4.88 26.72
CA ASN A 283 13.56 5.41 26.25
C ASN A 283 13.69 5.44 24.71
N THR A 284 12.65 5.07 23.99
CA THR A 284 12.56 5.13 22.52
C THR A 284 11.42 6.03 22.10
N PRO A 285 11.33 6.47 20.84
CA PRO A 285 10.17 7.18 20.34
C PRO A 285 8.91 6.31 20.41
N ASN A 286 7.75 6.92 20.71
CA ASN A 286 6.47 6.23 20.56
C ASN A 286 6.18 6.01 19.07
N PHE A 287 6.04 4.74 18.67
CA PHE A 287 6.01 4.30 17.29
C PHE A 287 4.73 3.50 16.98
N ILE A 288 4.05 3.88 15.90
CA ILE A 288 2.92 3.15 15.29
C ILE A 288 3.35 2.68 13.90
N PRO A 289 3.91 1.45 13.76
CA PRO A 289 4.39 0.88 12.50
C PRO A 289 3.31 0.65 11.46
N GLU A 290 2.09 0.36 11.92
CA GLU A 290 0.90 0.26 11.07
C GLU A 290 -0.28 0.96 11.74
N PHE A 291 -0.75 2.01 11.09
CA PHE A 291 -2.01 2.66 11.46
C PHE A 291 -3.05 2.40 10.38
N GLN A 292 -4.23 2.00 10.80
CA GLN A 292 -5.37 1.76 9.90
C GLN A 292 -5.68 2.99 9.04
N SER A 293 -5.28 2.96 7.79
CA SER A 293 -5.59 4.03 6.81
C SER A 293 -6.55 3.54 5.72
N GLY A 294 -6.99 2.32 5.84
CA GLY A 294 -7.93 1.64 4.97
C GLY A 294 -8.54 0.42 5.64
N SER A 295 -9.15 -0.44 4.88
CA SER A 295 -9.73 -1.68 5.36
C SER A 295 -9.74 -2.73 4.28
N LEU A 296 -9.69 -4.00 4.70
CA LEU A 296 -9.98 -5.13 3.83
C LEU A 296 -11.46 -5.26 3.57
N ASP A 297 -11.78 -5.91 2.46
CA ASP A 297 -13.11 -6.38 2.10
C ASP A 297 -12.98 -7.78 1.50
N PRO A 298 -13.59 -8.82 2.06
CA PRO A 298 -13.45 -10.19 1.56
C PRO A 298 -14.37 -10.48 0.37
N TRP A 299 -14.20 -11.65 -0.26
CA TRP A 299 -15.17 -12.18 -1.19
C TRP A 299 -16.55 -12.34 -0.55
N GLY A 300 -17.58 -12.17 -1.34
CA GLY A 300 -18.90 -12.64 -0.98
C GLY A 300 -20.02 -11.69 -1.30
N PRO A 301 -21.26 -12.25 -1.26
CA PRO A 301 -22.44 -11.51 -1.70
C PRO A 301 -22.79 -10.29 -0.84
N GLU A 302 -22.30 -10.25 0.41
CA GLU A 302 -22.51 -9.14 1.36
C GLU A 302 -21.38 -8.14 1.40
N ALA A 303 -20.26 -8.40 0.72
CA ALA A 303 -19.13 -7.49 0.67
C ALA A 303 -19.50 -6.21 -0.11
N PRO A 304 -19.34 -5.01 0.49
CA PRO A 304 -19.80 -3.77 -0.12
C PRO A 304 -18.81 -3.18 -1.13
N GLY A 305 -17.57 -3.71 -1.20
CA GLY A 305 -16.51 -3.19 -2.04
C GLY A 305 -15.65 -2.12 -1.37
N LEU A 306 -14.47 -1.88 -1.95
CA LEU A 306 -13.42 -1.04 -1.34
C LEU A 306 -13.77 0.46 -1.29
N ASP A 307 -14.76 0.94 -2.05
CA ASP A 307 -15.27 2.31 -1.90
C ASP A 307 -16.01 2.49 -0.57
N ALA A 308 -16.67 1.45 -0.08
CA ALA A 308 -17.25 1.46 1.25
C ALA A 308 -16.17 1.48 2.35
N CYS A 309 -15.09 0.72 2.16
CA CYS A 309 -13.92 0.73 3.04
C CYS A 309 -13.22 2.11 3.05
N TYR A 310 -13.17 2.78 1.91
CA TYR A 310 -12.69 4.15 1.81
C TYR A 310 -13.51 5.11 2.71
N ASN A 311 -14.83 4.97 2.70
CA ASN A 311 -15.72 5.80 3.54
C ASN A 311 -15.60 5.46 5.02
N LEU A 312 -15.44 4.17 5.39
CA LEU A 312 -15.23 3.73 6.76
C LEU A 312 -13.99 4.40 7.40
N THR A 313 -12.94 4.62 6.63
CA THR A 313 -11.69 5.25 7.07
C THR A 313 -11.49 6.62 6.41
N GLY A 314 -12.56 7.40 6.26
CA GLY A 314 -12.60 8.67 5.55
C GLY A 314 -11.73 9.78 6.15
N PRO A 315 -11.71 10.99 5.54
CA PRO A 315 -10.88 12.09 6.01
C PRO A 315 -11.15 12.50 7.46
N ASP A 316 -12.40 12.43 7.93
CA ASP A 316 -12.81 12.74 9.31
C ASP A 316 -12.24 11.71 10.31
N TYR A 317 -12.13 10.44 9.91
CA TYR A 317 -11.44 9.42 10.69
C TYR A 317 -9.96 9.77 10.84
N LEU A 318 -9.28 10.03 9.72
CA LEU A 318 -7.85 10.37 9.72
C LEU A 318 -7.58 11.64 10.56
N ASP A 319 -8.43 12.66 10.42
CA ASP A 319 -8.29 13.92 11.15
C ASP A 319 -8.28 13.71 12.69
N VAL A 320 -9.24 12.97 13.19
CA VAL A 320 -9.41 12.76 14.64
C VAL A 320 -8.39 11.76 15.19
N PHE A 321 -8.20 10.63 14.50
CA PHE A 321 -7.36 9.55 15.03
C PHE A 321 -5.87 9.88 14.95
N HIS A 322 -5.39 10.47 13.85
CA HIS A 322 -3.96 10.85 13.75
C HIS A 322 -3.60 11.91 14.78
N LYS A 323 -4.44 12.94 14.95
CA LYS A 323 -4.15 13.97 15.96
C LYS A 323 -4.28 13.41 17.39
N ASN A 324 -5.13 12.40 17.62
CA ASN A 324 -5.13 11.68 18.89
C ASN A 324 -3.79 10.93 19.12
N LEU A 325 -3.19 10.33 18.08
CA LEU A 325 -1.83 9.76 18.20
C LEU A 325 -0.80 10.85 18.53
N TRP A 326 -0.93 12.04 17.94
CA TRP A 326 -0.06 13.18 18.29
C TRP A 326 -0.24 13.59 19.75
N ALA A 327 -1.48 13.64 20.26
CA ALA A 327 -1.77 13.88 21.68
C ALA A 327 -1.14 12.83 22.60
N GLN A 328 -0.99 11.60 22.11
CA GLN A 328 -0.32 10.47 22.76
C GLN A 328 1.21 10.47 22.53
N ASN A 329 1.76 11.59 22.06
CA ASN A 329 3.20 11.80 21.80
C ASN A 329 3.85 10.84 20.81
N VAL A 330 3.08 10.27 19.87
CA VAL A 330 3.62 9.47 18.75
C VAL A 330 4.47 10.37 17.87
N LYS A 331 5.68 9.92 17.53
CA LYS A 331 6.66 10.63 16.68
C LYS A 331 7.19 9.77 15.53
N MET A 332 6.79 8.51 15.49
CA MET A 332 7.03 7.62 14.36
C MET A 332 5.67 6.99 13.96
N PHE A 333 5.28 7.18 12.72
CA PHE A 333 3.97 6.81 12.22
C PHE A 333 4.07 6.25 10.80
N ASN A 334 3.34 5.17 10.53
CA ASN A 334 3.19 4.63 9.18
C ASN A 334 1.72 4.33 8.87
N ALA A 335 1.20 4.89 7.78
CA ALA A 335 -0.16 4.66 7.30
C ALA A 335 -0.25 3.36 6.50
N TYR A 336 -1.00 2.38 6.97
CA TYR A 336 -1.24 1.11 6.26
C TYR A 336 -2.68 1.07 5.69
N MET A 337 -2.93 1.15 4.34
CA MET A 337 -2.04 1.43 3.21
C MET A 337 -2.15 2.90 2.79
N LEU A 338 -1.08 3.49 2.27
CA LEU A 338 -1.16 4.78 1.59
C LEU A 338 -1.45 4.61 0.09
N TYR A 339 -0.87 3.58 -0.53
CA TYR A 339 -1.21 3.05 -1.86
C TYR A 339 -1.27 1.52 -1.78
N GLY A 340 -2.45 0.96 -1.99
CA GLY A 340 -2.65 -0.49 -1.88
C GLY A 340 -2.22 -1.26 -3.13
N GLY A 341 -2.59 -0.79 -4.31
CA GLY A 341 -2.28 -1.43 -5.59
C GLY A 341 -3.15 -2.64 -5.93
N THR A 342 -2.64 -3.52 -6.77
CA THR A 342 -3.34 -4.67 -7.34
C THR A 342 -2.69 -5.98 -6.91
N SER A 343 -3.43 -6.86 -6.27
CA SER A 343 -3.04 -8.25 -6.06
C SER A 343 -3.33 -9.06 -7.32
N TRP A 344 -2.55 -8.82 -8.39
CA TRP A 344 -2.69 -9.47 -9.68
C TRP A 344 -2.29 -10.96 -9.62
N GLY A 345 -2.71 -11.73 -10.61
CA GLY A 345 -2.43 -13.16 -10.68
C GLY A 345 -2.99 -13.92 -9.47
N HIS A 346 -2.13 -14.74 -8.88
CA HIS A 346 -2.42 -15.58 -7.72
C HIS A 346 -1.75 -15.05 -6.44
N LEU A 347 -1.52 -13.73 -6.36
CA LEU A 347 -1.00 -13.06 -5.16
C LEU A 347 -1.96 -13.07 -3.98
N PRO A 348 -3.30 -12.92 -4.14
CA PRO A 348 -4.18 -12.82 -3.00
C PRO A 348 -4.14 -14.06 -2.10
N PHE A 349 -4.33 -13.84 -0.80
CA PHE A 349 -4.68 -14.93 0.10
C PHE A 349 -6.16 -15.35 -0.12
N HIS A 350 -6.59 -16.40 0.52
CA HIS A 350 -7.89 -17.04 0.25
C HIS A 350 -9.14 -16.15 0.45
N LYS A 351 -9.04 -15.04 1.21
CA LYS A 351 -10.13 -14.10 1.45
C LYS A 351 -10.12 -12.90 0.52
N GLY A 352 -8.97 -12.58 -0.07
CA GLY A 352 -8.76 -11.38 -0.86
C GLY A 352 -9.13 -11.54 -2.32
N TYR A 353 -9.67 -10.48 -2.92
CA TYR A 353 -9.84 -10.41 -4.37
C TYR A 353 -8.73 -9.59 -5.03
N THR A 354 -8.80 -9.39 -6.37
CA THR A 354 -7.68 -8.80 -7.13
C THR A 354 -7.36 -7.37 -6.70
N SER A 355 -8.37 -6.52 -6.47
CA SER A 355 -8.08 -5.18 -5.97
C SER A 355 -7.54 -5.22 -4.54
N TYR A 356 -6.44 -4.54 -4.32
CA TYR A 356 -5.93 -4.23 -3.00
C TYR A 356 -5.93 -2.71 -2.76
N ASP A 357 -6.92 -2.00 -3.32
CA ASP A 357 -7.09 -0.56 -3.12
C ASP A 357 -7.11 -0.18 -1.63
N ASN A 358 -7.65 -1.05 -0.79
CA ASN A 358 -7.72 -0.91 0.67
C ASN A 358 -8.45 0.39 1.13
N GLY A 359 -9.12 1.09 0.21
CA GLY A 359 -9.64 2.43 0.47
C GLY A 359 -8.53 3.46 0.74
N ALA A 360 -7.36 3.27 0.15
CA ALA A 360 -6.17 4.08 0.39
C ALA A 360 -6.29 5.54 -0.09
N ALA A 361 -5.41 6.41 0.39
CA ALA A 361 -5.37 7.82 0.02
C ALA A 361 -4.99 8.05 -1.45
N ILE A 362 -4.03 7.28 -1.95
CA ILE A 362 -3.73 7.14 -3.38
C ILE A 362 -4.42 5.85 -3.82
N ARG A 363 -5.44 5.97 -4.68
CA ARG A 363 -6.29 4.85 -5.11
C ARG A 363 -5.51 3.86 -5.99
N GLU A 364 -6.01 2.63 -6.14
CA GLU A 364 -5.40 1.57 -6.97
C GLU A 364 -5.04 2.07 -8.38
N ASN A 365 -5.90 2.89 -9.00
CA ASN A 365 -5.65 3.54 -10.28
C ASN A 365 -4.76 4.79 -10.19
N ARG A 366 -4.02 4.99 -9.12
CA ARG A 366 -3.06 6.07 -8.84
C ARG A 366 -3.67 7.48 -8.69
N ARG A 367 -5.00 7.62 -8.63
CA ARG A 367 -5.68 8.91 -8.41
C ARG A 367 -5.57 9.36 -6.97
N LEU A 368 -5.44 10.67 -6.77
CA LEU A 368 -5.50 11.29 -5.46
C LEU A 368 -6.95 11.40 -4.98
N SER A 369 -7.19 11.22 -3.69
CA SER A 369 -8.51 11.27 -3.07
C SER A 369 -8.59 12.35 -2.00
N THR A 370 -9.78 12.59 -1.43
CA THR A 370 -9.93 13.53 -0.30
C THR A 370 -9.19 13.07 0.96
N LYS A 371 -8.91 11.77 1.12
CA LYS A 371 -8.01 11.28 2.17
C LYS A 371 -6.57 11.76 1.96
N TYR A 372 -6.11 11.81 0.71
CA TYR A 372 -4.81 12.36 0.37
C TYR A 372 -4.70 13.84 0.77
N ASP A 373 -5.76 14.63 0.58
CA ASP A 373 -5.78 16.04 1.01
C ASP A 373 -5.65 16.18 2.52
N GLU A 374 -6.26 15.27 3.29
CA GLU A 374 -6.10 15.27 4.75
C GLU A 374 -4.68 14.89 5.16
N PHE A 375 -4.08 13.85 4.57
CA PHE A 375 -2.67 13.52 4.79
C PHE A 375 -1.74 14.68 4.45
N LYS A 376 -2.00 15.38 3.33
CA LYS A 376 -1.23 16.55 2.89
C LYS A 376 -1.28 17.67 3.93
N LYS A 377 -2.46 18.02 4.44
CA LYS A 377 -2.60 19.03 5.50
C LYS A 377 -1.76 18.70 6.73
N GLN A 378 -1.83 17.45 7.17
CA GLN A 378 -1.10 16.96 8.33
C GLN A 378 0.41 16.88 8.07
N GLY A 379 0.84 16.32 6.95
CA GLY A 379 2.25 16.19 6.58
C GLY A 379 2.94 17.55 6.42
N LEU A 380 2.24 18.53 5.82
CA LEU A 380 2.79 19.89 5.64
C LEU A 380 2.79 20.69 6.95
N PHE A 381 1.84 20.46 7.87
CA PHE A 381 1.94 20.95 9.24
C PHE A 381 3.19 20.39 9.95
N LEU A 382 3.38 19.09 9.92
CA LEU A 382 4.56 18.46 10.55
C LEU A 382 5.87 19.02 9.98
N ARG A 383 5.97 19.16 8.65
CA ARG A 383 7.14 19.80 8.01
C ARG A 383 7.39 21.22 8.52
N SER A 384 6.34 21.96 8.83
CA SER A 384 6.38 23.34 9.30
C SER A 384 6.58 23.47 10.82
N ALA A 385 6.56 22.39 11.57
CA ALA A 385 6.55 22.38 13.04
C ALA A 385 7.70 21.55 13.65
N PRO A 386 8.99 21.85 13.38
CA PRO A 386 10.10 21.06 13.92
C PRO A 386 10.16 21.08 15.46
N GLU A 387 9.63 22.12 16.11
CA GLU A 387 9.54 22.18 17.58
C GLU A 387 8.60 21.09 18.15
N PHE A 388 7.68 20.55 17.33
CA PHE A 388 6.77 19.45 17.69
C PHE A 388 7.49 18.10 17.82
N TYR A 389 8.64 17.92 17.18
CA TYR A 389 9.38 16.64 17.17
C TYR A 389 10.02 16.33 18.54
N LYS A 390 10.14 17.31 19.41
CA LYS A 390 10.68 17.19 20.78
C LYS A 390 9.69 17.78 21.76
N THR A 391 8.54 17.13 21.96
CA THR A 391 7.53 17.56 22.92
C THR A 391 7.35 16.54 24.05
N GLU A 392 6.90 17.02 25.21
CA GLU A 392 6.44 16.25 26.36
C GLU A 392 4.93 16.46 26.56
N VAL A 393 4.22 15.43 26.99
CA VAL A 393 2.83 15.54 27.43
C VAL A 393 2.84 16.27 28.78
N VAL A 394 2.22 17.45 28.83
CA VAL A 394 2.10 18.25 30.07
C VAL A 394 0.90 17.78 30.89
N GLY A 395 -0.21 17.51 30.21
CA GLY A 395 -1.46 17.05 30.77
C GLY A 395 -2.64 17.31 29.84
N ASN A 396 -3.84 17.13 30.35
CA ASN A 396 -5.05 17.31 29.55
C ASN A 396 -6.17 18.00 30.35
N SER A 397 -7.32 18.22 29.72
CA SER A 397 -8.48 18.88 30.34
C SER A 397 -9.13 18.08 31.47
N THR A 398 -8.88 16.77 31.63
CA THR A 398 -9.39 15.94 32.72
C THR A 398 -8.43 15.87 33.91
N THR A 399 -7.17 16.26 33.74
CA THR A 399 -6.15 16.27 34.82
C THR A 399 -6.10 17.61 35.56
N GLY A 400 -6.92 18.61 35.17
CA GLY A 400 -6.89 19.95 35.75
C GLY A 400 -5.75 20.85 35.27
N ILE A 401 -4.87 20.34 34.37
CA ILE A 401 -3.75 21.11 33.81
C ILE A 401 -4.22 22.05 32.70
N VAL A 402 -5.16 21.59 31.87
CA VAL A 402 -5.75 22.41 30.81
C VAL A 402 -7.17 22.81 31.17
N THR A 403 -7.48 24.11 31.11
CA THR A 403 -8.81 24.64 31.42
C THR A 403 -9.60 24.85 30.14
N VAL A 404 -10.80 24.27 30.10
CA VAL A 404 -11.81 24.42 29.05
C VAL A 404 -13.12 24.89 29.65
N SER A 405 -13.90 25.69 28.90
CA SER A 405 -15.19 26.20 29.39
C SER A 405 -16.34 25.21 29.23
N ASP A 406 -16.17 24.17 28.46
CA ASP A 406 -17.13 23.09 28.20
C ASP A 406 -16.44 21.73 28.26
N PRO A 407 -16.87 20.79 29.13
CA PRO A 407 -16.28 19.46 29.28
C PRO A 407 -16.53 18.55 28.06
N ALA A 408 -17.37 18.93 27.12
CA ALA A 408 -17.49 18.26 25.84
C ALA A 408 -16.24 18.44 24.95
N GLY A 409 -15.39 19.43 25.23
CA GLY A 409 -14.08 19.62 24.62
C GLY A 409 -12.97 18.90 25.39
N PHE A 410 -12.27 17.98 24.75
CA PHE A 410 -11.08 17.31 25.27
C PHE A 410 -9.82 17.91 24.66
N VAL A 411 -8.87 18.29 25.49
CA VAL A 411 -7.63 18.97 25.07
C VAL A 411 -6.43 18.37 25.78
N THR A 412 -5.41 17.98 25.01
CA THR A 412 -4.09 17.57 25.54
C THR A 412 -3.05 18.64 25.22
N GLU A 413 -2.31 19.10 26.20
CA GLU A 413 -1.18 20.00 26.06
C GLU A 413 0.11 19.19 25.87
N LEU A 414 0.80 19.45 24.75
CA LEU A 414 2.17 19.06 24.50
C LEU A 414 3.04 20.32 24.49
N ARG A 415 4.26 20.22 25.04
CA ARG A 415 5.16 21.37 25.11
C ARG A 415 6.60 20.98 24.80
N ASN A 416 7.25 21.75 23.95
CA ASN A 416 8.68 21.60 23.72
C ASN A 416 9.45 22.02 24.99
N PRO A 417 10.30 21.15 25.56
CA PRO A 417 11.02 21.47 26.81
C PRO A 417 12.07 22.56 26.64
N ASP A 418 12.60 22.75 25.44
CA ASP A 418 13.67 23.72 25.17
C ASP A 418 13.10 25.10 24.84
N THR A 419 12.24 25.16 23.80
CA THR A 419 11.72 26.42 23.23
C THR A 419 10.46 26.93 23.92
N LYS A 420 9.78 26.09 24.70
CA LYS A 420 8.51 26.33 25.37
C LYS A 420 7.32 26.48 24.42
N ALA A 421 7.51 26.25 23.11
CA ALA A 421 6.38 26.17 22.15
C ALA A 421 5.37 25.14 22.59
N GLY A 422 4.08 25.53 22.63
CA GLY A 422 2.99 24.68 23.06
C GLY A 422 2.09 24.24 21.89
N PHE A 423 1.59 23.01 22.00
CA PHE A 423 0.68 22.38 21.03
C PHE A 423 -0.49 21.78 21.80
N TYR A 424 -1.65 22.36 21.64
CA TYR A 424 -2.89 21.90 22.27
C TYR A 424 -3.68 21.10 21.24
N VAL A 425 -3.71 19.79 21.41
CA VAL A 425 -4.50 18.90 20.54
C VAL A 425 -5.91 18.84 21.06
N VAL A 426 -6.85 19.33 20.26
CA VAL A 426 -8.25 19.55 20.60
C VAL A 426 -9.13 18.58 19.83
N ARG A 427 -10.06 17.89 20.50
CA ARG A 427 -11.12 17.06 19.93
C ARG A 427 -12.38 17.10 20.80
N GLN A 428 -13.45 16.49 20.34
CA GLN A 428 -14.59 16.22 21.21
C GLN A 428 -14.24 15.12 22.24
N THR A 429 -14.73 15.22 23.47
CA THR A 429 -14.55 14.20 24.51
C THR A 429 -15.11 12.86 24.04
N PHE A 430 -16.33 12.86 23.50
CA PHE A 430 -16.85 11.70 22.76
C PHE A 430 -16.43 11.82 21.29
N SER A 431 -15.30 11.23 20.94
CA SER A 431 -14.66 11.37 19.63
C SER A 431 -15.51 10.98 18.41
N PRO A 432 -16.49 10.04 18.49
CA PRO A 432 -17.43 9.76 17.41
C PRO A 432 -18.48 10.85 17.14
N SER A 433 -18.61 11.85 18.02
CA SER A 433 -19.64 12.89 17.91
C SER A 433 -19.58 13.66 16.59
N THR A 434 -20.73 13.91 15.99
CA THR A 434 -20.90 14.74 14.78
C THR A 434 -21.47 16.13 15.10
N ALA A 435 -21.67 16.45 16.39
CA ALA A 435 -22.18 17.75 16.81
C ALA A 435 -21.12 18.85 16.62
N ASN A 436 -21.56 20.06 16.34
CA ASN A 436 -20.67 21.22 16.39
C ASN A 436 -20.46 21.65 17.85
N LEU A 437 -19.23 21.99 18.20
CA LEU A 437 -18.86 22.39 19.55
C LEU A 437 -18.02 23.67 19.52
N THR A 438 -18.41 24.69 20.30
CA THR A 438 -17.61 25.90 20.48
C THR A 438 -17.36 26.11 21.97
N PHE A 439 -16.11 26.28 22.36
CA PHE A 439 -15.73 26.51 23.75
C PHE A 439 -14.48 27.40 23.86
N ASN A 440 -14.20 27.90 25.04
CA ASN A 440 -12.99 28.64 25.35
C ASN A 440 -11.97 27.69 25.98
N LEU A 441 -10.76 27.71 25.43
CA LEU A 441 -9.56 27.06 25.93
C LEU A 441 -8.64 28.12 26.54
N THR A 442 -8.16 27.90 27.76
CA THR A 442 -7.09 28.73 28.34
C THR A 442 -5.74 28.19 27.90
N VAL A 443 -5.02 28.98 27.09
CA VAL A 443 -3.68 28.61 26.60
C VAL A 443 -2.58 29.35 27.38
N LYS A 444 -1.50 28.63 27.72
CA LYS A 444 -0.30 29.20 28.33
C LYS A 444 0.64 29.71 27.25
N THR A 445 1.02 31.00 27.33
CA THR A 445 1.92 31.67 26.40
C THR A 445 3.04 32.40 27.15
N SER A 446 4.02 32.92 26.43
CA SER A 446 5.08 33.80 26.99
C SER A 446 4.54 35.12 27.55
N ALA A 447 3.32 35.52 27.16
CA ALA A 447 2.63 36.70 27.68
C ALA A 447 1.60 36.37 28.78
N GLY A 448 1.64 35.16 29.35
CA GLY A 448 0.71 34.66 30.35
C GLY A 448 -0.39 33.77 29.79
N PHE A 449 -1.42 33.54 30.60
CA PHE A 449 -2.58 32.73 30.20
C PHE A 449 -3.60 33.58 29.42
N LEU A 450 -4.00 33.08 28.26
CA LEU A 450 -4.94 33.77 27.37
C LEU A 450 -6.14 32.87 27.01
N PRO A 451 -7.34 33.44 26.89
CA PRO A 451 -8.50 32.71 26.37
C PRO A 451 -8.37 32.56 24.84
N ALA A 452 -8.62 31.38 24.34
CA ALA A 452 -8.64 31.06 22.92
C ALA A 452 -9.96 30.34 22.60
N GLN A 453 -10.83 30.95 21.80
CA GLN A 453 -12.06 30.32 21.37
C GLN A 453 -11.77 29.27 20.28
N VAL A 454 -12.24 28.04 20.48
CA VAL A 454 -12.11 26.94 19.53
C VAL A 454 -13.49 26.47 19.13
N THR A 455 -13.69 26.24 17.84
CA THR A 455 -14.89 25.60 17.28
C THR A 455 -14.47 24.34 16.52
N LEU A 456 -15.12 23.24 16.81
CA LEU A 456 -15.05 21.97 16.09
C LEU A 456 -16.35 21.80 15.30
N ILE A 457 -16.22 21.46 14.02
CA ILE A 457 -17.35 21.15 13.13
C ILE A 457 -17.45 19.64 12.97
N GLY A 458 -18.46 19.05 13.62
CA GLY A 458 -18.64 17.59 13.60
C GLY A 458 -17.43 16.85 14.15
N ARG A 459 -17.06 15.73 13.50
CA ARG A 459 -15.87 14.94 13.83
C ARG A 459 -14.61 15.63 13.31
N GLN A 460 -14.10 16.56 14.09
CA GLN A 460 -12.91 17.34 13.75
C GLN A 460 -11.95 17.38 14.94
N SER A 461 -10.66 17.41 14.65
CA SER A 461 -9.60 17.69 15.62
C SER A 461 -8.74 18.87 15.15
N LYS A 462 -8.24 19.68 16.09
CA LYS A 462 -7.39 20.84 15.79
C LYS A 462 -6.14 20.86 16.65
N VAL A 463 -5.09 21.50 16.15
CA VAL A 463 -3.91 21.83 16.94
C VAL A 463 -3.86 23.34 17.10
N VAL A 464 -4.10 23.82 18.33
CA VAL A 464 -3.89 25.21 18.72
C VAL A 464 -2.42 25.34 19.14
N VAL A 465 -1.70 26.27 18.54
CA VAL A 465 -0.26 26.48 18.81
C VAL A 465 -0.04 27.71 19.68
N THR A 466 1.02 27.69 20.52
CA THR A 466 1.45 28.82 21.33
C THR A 466 2.96 29.00 21.25
N ASP A 467 3.42 30.26 21.26
CA ASP A 467 4.84 30.65 21.12
C ASP A 467 5.53 29.95 19.92
N PHE A 468 4.77 29.83 18.84
CA PHE A 468 5.11 28.98 17.68
C PHE A 468 6.03 29.72 16.71
N LEU A 469 7.15 29.10 16.32
CA LEU A 469 8.17 29.69 15.44
C LEU A 469 7.73 29.63 13.97
N PHE A 470 7.89 30.76 13.24
CA PHE A 470 7.81 30.79 11.78
C PHE A 470 8.88 31.75 11.21
N GLY A 471 9.85 31.23 10.53
CA GLY A 471 11.04 31.98 10.15
C GLY A 471 11.82 32.44 11.39
N ASN A 472 11.98 33.74 11.56
CA ASN A 472 12.55 34.38 12.76
C ASN A 472 11.50 34.94 13.71
N SER A 473 10.22 34.91 13.30
CA SER A 473 9.08 35.45 14.05
C SER A 473 8.40 34.36 14.87
N ARG A 474 7.60 34.76 15.87
CA ARG A 474 6.76 33.86 16.66
C ARG A 474 5.30 34.33 16.66
N ALA A 475 4.39 33.36 16.48
CA ALA A 475 2.99 33.53 16.80
C ALA A 475 2.81 33.24 18.30
N LEU A 476 2.24 34.21 19.04
CA LEU A 476 1.95 34.03 20.45
C LEU A 476 0.94 32.91 20.65
N TYR A 477 -0.08 32.88 19.80
CA TYR A 477 -1.01 31.74 19.67
C TYR A 477 -1.71 31.78 18.28
N SER A 478 -2.28 30.63 17.89
CA SER A 478 -3.23 30.53 16.77
C SER A 478 -4.27 29.44 17.05
N THR A 479 -5.57 29.77 16.87
CA THR A 479 -6.68 28.81 16.88
C THR A 479 -7.02 28.29 15.47
N ALA A 480 -6.50 28.96 14.43
CA ALA A 480 -6.49 28.44 13.06
C ALA A 480 -5.36 27.41 12.89
N THR A 481 -5.62 26.40 12.08
CA THR A 481 -4.62 25.34 11.82
C THR A 481 -3.45 25.88 11.04
N VAL A 482 -2.22 25.67 11.49
CA VAL A 482 -1.02 26.00 10.74
C VAL A 482 -0.88 25.06 9.55
N PHE A 483 -0.77 25.61 8.35
CA PHE A 483 -0.50 24.87 7.13
C PHE A 483 0.95 25.03 6.67
N TYR A 484 1.50 26.23 6.78
CA TYR A 484 2.89 26.53 6.51
C TYR A 484 3.43 27.53 7.54
N ALA A 485 4.66 27.33 7.95
CA ALA A 485 5.40 28.25 8.79
C ALA A 485 6.88 28.21 8.42
N GLY A 486 7.45 29.34 8.03
CA GLY A 486 8.85 29.38 7.63
C GLY A 486 9.25 30.69 6.99
N LYS A 487 10.37 30.67 6.25
CA LYS A 487 10.92 31.83 5.55
C LYS A 487 10.85 31.61 4.04
N LEU A 488 10.14 32.48 3.34
CA LEU A 488 9.97 32.43 1.87
C LEU A 488 10.36 33.79 1.27
N GLY A 489 11.21 33.76 0.25
CA GLY A 489 11.66 34.99 -0.42
C GLY A 489 12.32 35.99 0.53
N GLY A 490 12.95 35.51 1.63
CA GLY A 490 13.56 36.36 2.66
C GLY A 490 12.60 36.88 3.73
N ARG A 491 11.31 36.57 3.64
CA ARG A 491 10.23 37.03 4.54
C ARG A 491 9.72 35.89 5.42
N ASP A 492 9.41 36.19 6.68
CA ASP A 492 8.73 35.26 7.57
C ASP A 492 7.27 35.14 7.16
N VAL A 493 6.80 33.92 6.92
CA VAL A 493 5.48 33.62 6.39
C VAL A 493 4.78 32.58 7.26
N LEU A 494 3.54 32.87 7.63
CA LEU A 494 2.64 31.97 8.35
C LEU A 494 1.34 31.82 7.55
N VAL A 495 1.06 30.59 7.06
CA VAL A 495 -0.19 30.27 6.37
C VAL A 495 -1.08 29.52 7.35
N LEU A 496 -2.27 30.04 7.55
CA LEU A 496 -3.28 29.53 8.48
C LEU A 496 -4.52 29.08 7.72
N GLN A 497 -5.01 27.91 8.06
CA GLN A 497 -6.27 27.38 7.55
C GLN A 497 -7.40 27.69 8.51
N GLY A 498 -8.49 28.28 8.00
CA GLY A 498 -9.72 28.49 8.72
C GLY A 498 -10.92 27.83 8.04
N ASP A 499 -11.92 27.46 8.83
CA ASP A 499 -13.18 26.93 8.32
C ASP A 499 -14.16 28.04 8.01
N VAL A 500 -14.93 27.94 6.92
CA VAL A 500 -15.96 28.92 6.55
C VAL A 500 -17.01 29.02 7.64
N GLY A 501 -17.34 30.24 8.06
CA GLY A 501 -18.32 30.52 9.13
C GLY A 501 -17.78 30.41 10.56
N VAL A 502 -16.53 29.94 10.72
CA VAL A 502 -15.88 29.80 12.03
C VAL A 502 -14.98 31.00 12.31
N GLN A 503 -15.02 31.51 13.55
CA GLN A 503 -14.10 32.54 14.00
C GLN A 503 -12.79 31.91 14.44
N HIS A 504 -11.69 32.40 13.90
CA HIS A 504 -10.32 32.06 14.32
C HIS A 504 -9.60 33.30 14.79
N ALA A 505 -8.55 33.09 15.61
CA ALA A 505 -7.68 34.18 16.07
C ALA A 505 -6.23 33.74 16.02
N ALA A 506 -5.34 34.66 15.64
CA ALA A 506 -3.90 34.51 15.77
C ALA A 506 -3.28 35.80 16.31
N ALA A 507 -2.23 35.68 17.10
CA ALA A 507 -1.53 36.85 17.64
C ALA A 507 -0.07 36.85 17.15
N VAL A 508 0.33 37.92 16.43
CA VAL A 508 1.65 38.03 15.78
C VAL A 508 2.21 39.43 16.04
N LYS A 509 3.52 39.57 16.21
CA LYS A 509 4.20 40.88 16.29
C LYS A 509 4.54 41.38 14.88
N PHE A 510 4.13 42.64 14.63
CA PHE A 510 4.50 43.38 13.43
C PHE A 510 5.38 44.57 13.81
N PRO A 511 6.35 44.95 12.96
CA PRO A 511 7.23 46.09 13.22
C PRO A 511 6.51 47.46 13.11
N GLY A 512 5.26 47.49 12.65
CA GLY A 512 4.41 48.69 12.53
C GLY A 512 2.94 48.29 12.51
N SER A 513 2.06 49.23 12.16
CA SER A 513 0.63 48.96 12.02
C SER A 513 0.38 47.91 10.94
N ALA A 514 -0.34 46.85 11.32
CA ALA A 514 -0.71 45.78 10.38
C ALA A 514 -1.88 46.23 9.49
N SER A 515 -1.78 45.95 8.20
CA SER A 515 -2.83 46.18 7.20
C SER A 515 -3.44 44.81 6.79
N VAL A 516 -4.74 44.84 6.53
CA VAL A 516 -5.51 43.68 6.08
C VAL A 516 -5.84 43.87 4.59
N ASN A 517 -5.44 42.94 3.74
CA ASN A 517 -5.78 42.92 2.31
C ASN A 517 -6.58 41.65 1.97
N GLY A 518 -7.55 41.74 1.08
CA GLY A 518 -8.45 40.66 0.68
C GLY A 518 -9.83 40.76 1.33
N SER A 519 -10.34 39.68 1.87
CA SER A 519 -11.69 39.62 2.47
C SER A 519 -11.84 40.59 3.65
N LYS A 520 -12.97 41.30 3.76
CA LYS A 520 -13.32 42.10 4.94
C LYS A 520 -13.59 41.27 6.21
N ALA A 521 -13.44 39.96 6.13
CA ALA A 521 -13.68 39.01 7.20
C ALA A 521 -12.59 39.01 8.31
N ALA A 522 -11.52 39.79 8.17
CA ALA A 522 -10.45 39.89 9.18
C ALA A 522 -10.43 41.28 9.84
N ALA A 523 -10.13 41.29 11.12
CA ALA A 523 -9.92 42.51 11.90
C ALA A 523 -8.65 42.37 12.75
N THR A 524 -8.02 43.54 13.08
CA THR A 524 -6.83 43.59 13.92
C THR A 524 -7.12 44.40 15.19
N ALA A 525 -6.54 43.98 16.32
CA ALA A 525 -6.61 44.69 17.59
C ALA A 525 -5.26 44.59 18.32
N THR A 526 -4.96 45.54 19.20
CA THR A 526 -3.79 45.49 20.06
C THR A 526 -3.95 44.40 21.11
N GLY A 527 -2.96 43.50 21.18
CA GLY A 527 -2.88 42.41 22.16
C GLY A 527 -1.80 42.63 23.21
N PRO A 528 -1.64 41.67 24.14
CA PRO A 528 -0.63 41.73 25.19
C PRO A 528 0.79 41.73 24.61
N GLY A 529 1.73 42.41 25.34
CA GLY A 529 3.15 42.37 24.98
C GLY A 529 3.51 42.97 23.62
N GLY A 530 2.65 43.86 23.05
CA GLY A 530 2.87 44.46 21.73
C GLY A 530 2.56 43.51 20.54
N TYR A 531 1.81 42.45 20.79
CA TYR A 531 1.29 41.59 19.72
C TYR A 531 0.05 42.23 19.08
N THR A 532 -0.18 41.96 17.81
CA THR A 532 -1.42 42.27 17.13
C THR A 532 -2.27 40.99 17.09
N ILE A 533 -3.46 41.06 17.66
CA ILE A 533 -4.47 40.00 17.54
C ILE A 533 -5.19 40.17 16.22
N ILE A 534 -5.17 39.14 15.40
CA ILE A 534 -5.88 39.06 14.14
C ILE A 534 -7.07 38.13 14.35
N THR A 535 -8.29 38.63 14.16
CA THR A 535 -9.49 37.79 14.13
C THR A 535 -9.91 37.57 12.68
N PHE A 536 -10.23 36.37 12.32
CA PHE A 536 -10.62 35.95 10.99
C PHE A 536 -11.86 35.06 11.01
N ARG A 537 -12.92 35.49 10.28
CA ARG A 537 -14.15 34.70 10.12
C ARG A 537 -14.60 34.74 8.66
N PRO A 538 -14.13 33.81 7.83
CA PRO A 538 -14.49 33.77 6.42
C PRO A 538 -15.98 33.44 6.25
N THR A 539 -16.66 34.17 5.37
CA THR A 539 -18.05 33.86 4.97
C THR A 539 -18.12 33.08 3.67
N THR A 540 -17.06 33.08 2.89
CA THR A 540 -16.92 32.41 1.61
C THR A 540 -15.47 31.89 1.46
N GLU A 541 -15.25 30.98 0.53
CA GLU A 541 -13.90 30.57 0.14
C GLU A 541 -13.09 31.80 -0.32
N GLY A 542 -11.80 31.82 0.02
CA GLY A 542 -10.91 32.93 -0.35
C GLY A 542 -9.65 33.03 0.49
N PHE A 543 -8.94 34.13 0.28
CA PHE A 543 -7.69 34.46 0.95
C PHE A 543 -7.79 35.82 1.63
N THR A 544 -7.06 35.94 2.75
CA THR A 544 -6.87 37.21 3.45
C THR A 544 -5.42 37.30 3.91
N THR A 545 -4.72 38.36 3.60
CA THR A 545 -3.36 38.60 4.04
C THR A 545 -3.31 39.73 5.09
N VAL A 546 -2.44 39.56 6.09
CA VAL A 546 -2.14 40.59 7.10
C VAL A 546 -0.64 40.78 7.14
N SER A 547 -0.22 42.06 6.98
CA SER A 547 1.20 42.42 6.97
C SER A 547 1.42 43.85 7.38
N SER A 548 2.67 44.22 7.76
CA SER A 548 3.11 45.59 7.99
C SER A 548 4.21 45.97 6.96
N GLY A 549 3.83 46.17 5.72
CA GLY A 549 4.75 46.43 4.60
C GLY A 549 5.45 45.16 4.10
N SER A 550 6.45 45.33 3.21
CA SER A 550 7.09 44.23 2.50
C SER A 550 8.17 43.49 3.28
N SER A 551 8.69 44.05 4.36
CA SER A 551 9.78 43.46 5.16
C SER A 551 9.34 42.77 6.46
N GLY A 552 8.13 43.07 6.95
CA GLY A 552 7.57 42.45 8.14
C GLY A 552 6.97 41.05 7.85
N PRO A 553 6.56 40.33 8.89
CA PRO A 553 5.89 39.03 8.74
C PRO A 553 4.66 39.12 7.83
N LEU A 554 4.41 38.07 7.09
CA LEU A 554 3.18 37.85 6.31
C LEU A 554 2.36 36.76 6.97
N VAL A 555 1.14 37.06 7.34
CA VAL A 555 0.14 36.08 7.76
C VAL A 555 -0.89 35.95 6.64
N LEU A 556 -1.04 34.74 6.11
CA LEU A 556 -2.01 34.39 5.08
C LEU A 556 -3.07 33.47 5.70
N PHE A 557 -4.32 33.90 5.71
CA PHE A 557 -5.46 33.04 6.00
C PHE A 557 -6.05 32.50 4.71
N ALA A 558 -6.20 31.17 4.63
CA ALA A 558 -6.88 30.48 3.54
C ALA A 558 -7.98 29.59 4.11
N THR A 559 -9.07 29.43 3.38
CA THR A 559 -10.11 28.46 3.76
C THR A 559 -9.71 27.04 3.36
N SER A 560 -10.42 26.04 3.91
CA SER A 560 -10.12 24.63 3.70
C SER A 560 -10.13 24.24 2.21
N GLY A 561 -11.07 24.75 1.42
CA GLY A 561 -11.14 24.49 -0.02
C GLY A 561 -9.96 25.08 -0.79
N ASN A 562 -9.52 26.28 -0.43
CA ASN A 562 -8.35 26.91 -1.03
C ASN A 562 -7.05 26.21 -0.64
N ILE A 563 -6.92 25.78 0.64
CA ILE A 563 -5.70 25.13 1.12
C ILE A 563 -5.45 23.78 0.41
N ALA A 564 -6.50 23.10 -0.01
CA ALA A 564 -6.40 21.85 -0.76
C ALA A 564 -5.62 22.01 -2.09
N THR A 565 -5.59 23.23 -2.66
CA THR A 565 -4.85 23.52 -3.90
C THR A 565 -3.38 23.91 -3.67
N PHE A 566 -2.94 24.08 -2.40
CA PHE A 566 -1.59 24.50 -2.08
C PHE A 566 -0.61 23.33 -1.99
N TRP A 567 0.63 23.60 -2.41
CA TRP A 567 1.76 22.70 -2.43
C TRP A 567 3.00 23.39 -1.87
N GLN A 568 3.88 22.58 -1.27
CA GLN A 568 5.17 23.03 -0.76
C GLN A 568 6.30 22.17 -1.38
N PRO A 569 6.57 22.33 -2.69
CA PRO A 569 7.65 21.55 -3.31
C PRO A 569 8.99 21.94 -2.68
N VAL A 570 9.78 20.93 -2.32
CA VAL A 570 11.14 21.15 -1.82
C VAL A 570 12.02 21.58 -2.99
N VAL A 571 12.82 22.62 -2.78
CA VAL A 571 13.85 23.05 -3.71
C VAL A 571 15.18 22.42 -3.30
N PRO A 572 15.73 21.47 -4.07
CA PRO A 572 17.01 20.83 -3.73
C PRO A 572 18.13 21.85 -3.63
N SER A 573 18.97 21.75 -2.59
CA SER A 573 20.17 22.54 -2.47
C SER A 573 21.27 22.02 -3.41
N SER A 574 22.25 22.86 -3.77
CA SER A 574 23.43 22.44 -4.54
C SER A 574 24.29 21.39 -3.81
N ALA A 575 24.13 21.25 -2.51
CA ALA A 575 24.79 20.24 -1.68
C ALA A 575 24.10 18.87 -1.72
N GLY A 576 23.02 18.70 -2.52
CA GLY A 576 22.29 17.45 -2.62
C GLY A 576 21.49 17.11 -1.36
N ASN A 577 20.96 18.12 -0.66
CA ASN A 577 20.19 17.93 0.56
C ASN A 577 18.76 17.50 0.29
N TYR A 578 18.57 16.34 -0.36
CA TYR A 578 17.23 15.80 -0.65
C TYR A 578 16.50 15.28 0.61
N TRP A 579 17.23 15.13 1.73
CA TRP A 579 16.65 14.81 3.04
C TRP A 579 16.09 16.03 3.78
N SER A 580 16.28 17.24 3.24
CA SER A 580 15.82 18.45 3.93
C SER A 580 14.30 18.49 3.97
N PHE A 581 13.78 18.56 5.18
CA PHE A 581 12.39 18.91 5.48
C PHE A 581 12.28 20.36 5.92
N ASP A 582 13.34 21.13 5.74
CA ASP A 582 13.40 22.53 6.08
C ASP A 582 12.45 23.33 5.16
N THR A 583 11.56 24.10 5.78
CA THR A 583 10.66 25.00 5.08
C THR A 583 11.36 26.19 4.41
N ASN A 584 12.65 26.42 4.72
CA ASN A 584 13.46 27.47 4.07
C ASN A 584 13.91 27.09 2.65
N SER A 585 13.85 25.81 2.29
CA SER A 585 14.21 25.30 0.96
C SER A 585 12.97 24.89 0.18
N THR A 586 11.92 25.72 0.20
CA THR A 586 10.65 25.45 -0.47
C THR A 586 10.09 26.70 -1.16
N LEU A 587 9.10 26.47 -2.00
CA LEU A 587 8.20 27.47 -2.54
C LEU A 587 6.77 27.17 -2.04
N LEU A 588 5.91 28.18 -2.01
CA LEU A 588 4.49 27.97 -1.85
C LEU A 588 3.82 28.12 -3.22
N VAL A 589 3.19 27.06 -3.69
CA VAL A 589 2.57 26.98 -5.01
C VAL A 589 1.10 26.62 -4.85
N SER A 590 0.22 27.26 -5.63
CA SER A 590 -1.21 26.93 -5.66
C SER A 590 -1.72 26.82 -7.09
N GLY A 591 -2.73 26.00 -7.29
CA GLY A 591 -3.50 25.88 -8.53
C GLY A 591 -3.43 24.49 -9.19
N PRO A 592 -2.27 23.94 -9.55
CA PRO A 592 -2.16 22.64 -10.22
C PRO A 592 -2.77 21.47 -9.42
N TYR A 593 -3.22 20.44 -10.14
CA TYR A 593 -3.68 19.20 -9.53
C TYR A 593 -2.61 18.54 -8.64
N LEU A 594 -1.35 18.52 -9.12
CA LEU A 594 -0.20 18.04 -8.37
C LEU A 594 1.04 18.86 -8.75
N VAL A 595 1.86 19.23 -7.75
CA VAL A 595 3.21 19.78 -7.97
C VAL A 595 4.21 18.73 -7.48
N ARG A 596 4.94 18.13 -8.42
CA ARG A 596 5.88 17.04 -8.17
C ARG A 596 7.24 17.53 -7.68
N SER A 597 7.76 18.57 -8.34
CA SER A 597 9.08 19.11 -8.01
C SER A 597 9.18 20.60 -8.29
N ALA A 598 10.18 21.21 -7.65
CA ALA A 598 10.63 22.56 -7.94
C ALA A 598 12.14 22.62 -8.02
N GLU A 599 12.68 23.35 -8.97
CA GLU A 599 14.12 23.60 -9.09
C GLU A 599 14.38 25.08 -9.38
N ILE A 600 15.41 25.65 -8.76
CA ILE A 600 15.83 27.03 -9.02
C ILE A 600 17.24 26.99 -9.62
N LYS A 601 17.34 27.37 -10.90
CA LYS A 601 18.59 27.49 -11.65
C LYS A 601 18.79 28.95 -12.10
N GLY A 602 19.72 29.65 -11.44
CA GLY A 602 19.95 31.08 -11.68
C GLY A 602 18.67 31.86 -11.40
N ASN A 603 18.11 32.49 -12.43
CA ASN A 603 16.86 33.27 -12.37
C ASN A 603 15.65 32.52 -12.94
N THR A 604 15.72 31.19 -13.02
CA THR A 604 14.61 30.37 -13.50
C THR A 604 14.12 29.45 -12.41
N VAL A 605 12.82 29.48 -12.14
CA VAL A 605 12.09 28.53 -11.29
C VAL A 605 11.40 27.54 -12.22
N ALA A 606 11.84 26.30 -12.20
CA ALA A 606 11.25 25.21 -12.95
C ALA A 606 10.35 24.38 -12.04
N LEU A 607 9.08 24.31 -12.39
CA LEU A 607 8.07 23.49 -11.71
C LEU A 607 7.67 22.34 -12.62
N THR A 608 7.51 21.15 -12.04
CA THR A 608 6.91 20.00 -12.71
C THR A 608 5.68 19.52 -11.94
N GLY A 609 4.71 18.94 -12.67
CA GLY A 609 3.50 18.45 -12.03
C GLY A 609 2.41 18.10 -13.03
N ASP A 610 1.21 17.88 -12.51
CA ASP A 610 0.07 17.40 -13.28
C ASP A 610 -1.06 18.44 -13.29
N LEU A 611 -1.72 18.51 -14.45
CA LEU A 611 -2.93 19.32 -14.66
C LEU A 611 -4.10 18.40 -15.03
N ASP A 612 -5.27 18.68 -14.46
CA ASP A 612 -6.56 18.07 -14.81
C ASP A 612 -7.51 19.05 -15.55
N LYS A 613 -7.19 20.35 -15.50
CA LYS A 613 -7.98 21.45 -16.10
C LYS A 613 -7.16 22.72 -16.21
N ASP A 614 -7.69 23.70 -16.92
CA ASP A 614 -7.17 25.06 -16.90
C ASP A 614 -7.11 25.60 -15.47
N THR A 615 -5.97 26.18 -15.08
CA THR A 615 -5.82 26.70 -13.73
C THR A 615 -4.93 27.95 -13.68
N THR A 616 -5.05 28.72 -12.61
CA THR A 616 -4.12 29.79 -12.28
C THR A 616 -3.01 29.24 -11.41
N LEU A 617 -1.78 29.28 -11.93
CA LEU A 617 -0.58 28.99 -11.13
C LEU A 617 -0.25 30.23 -10.30
N SER A 618 -0.24 30.09 -8.97
CA SER A 618 0.20 31.13 -8.03
C SER A 618 1.45 30.66 -7.31
N VAL A 619 2.52 31.46 -7.31
CA VAL A 619 3.82 31.10 -6.72
C VAL A 619 4.29 32.20 -5.77
N TYR A 620 4.70 31.82 -4.54
CA TYR A 620 5.36 32.70 -3.57
C TYR A 620 6.72 32.13 -3.19
N GLY A 621 7.69 33.03 -2.93
CA GLY A 621 9.05 32.66 -2.56
C GLY A 621 10.02 32.54 -3.73
N ALA A 622 9.58 32.74 -4.95
CA ALA A 622 10.44 32.80 -6.13
C ALA A 622 11.39 34.02 -6.06
N PRO A 623 12.64 33.94 -6.56
CA PRO A 623 13.53 35.09 -6.69
C PRO A 623 12.87 36.23 -7.47
N LYS A 624 13.17 37.47 -7.08
CA LYS A 624 12.60 38.65 -7.75
C LYS A 624 12.93 38.66 -9.24
N GLY A 625 11.90 38.76 -10.09
CA GLY A 625 12.04 38.75 -11.53
C GLY A 625 12.38 37.37 -12.13
N ALA A 626 12.18 36.30 -11.38
CA ALA A 626 12.41 34.93 -11.86
C ALA A 626 11.49 34.59 -13.04
N ARG A 627 12.05 33.84 -14.00
CA ARG A 627 11.27 33.18 -15.05
C ARG A 627 10.65 31.93 -14.47
N LEU A 628 9.36 31.71 -14.70
CA LEU A 628 8.68 30.47 -14.34
C LEU A 628 8.55 29.56 -15.55
N THR A 629 8.77 28.28 -15.34
CA THR A 629 8.43 27.22 -16.31
C THR A 629 7.57 26.15 -15.64
N TRP A 630 6.64 25.59 -16.41
CA TRP A 630 5.81 24.45 -16.03
C TRP A 630 6.00 23.33 -17.03
N ASN A 631 6.47 22.16 -16.57
CA ASN A 631 6.82 21.02 -17.43
C ASN A 631 7.70 21.43 -18.62
N GLY A 632 8.70 22.31 -18.39
CA GLY A 632 9.63 22.83 -19.38
C GLY A 632 9.09 23.97 -20.26
N ARG A 633 7.80 24.33 -20.18
CA ARG A 633 7.20 25.44 -20.95
C ARG A 633 7.21 26.74 -20.14
N SER A 634 7.57 27.86 -20.78
CA SER A 634 7.56 29.19 -20.12
C SER A 634 6.15 29.61 -19.72
N VAL A 635 6.00 30.14 -18.51
CA VAL A 635 4.75 30.71 -18.00
C VAL A 635 4.91 32.21 -17.79
N SER A 636 4.09 33.01 -18.48
CA SER A 636 4.03 34.45 -18.24
C SER A 636 3.32 34.72 -16.92
N VAL A 637 3.97 35.46 -16.03
CA VAL A 637 3.44 35.79 -14.73
C VAL A 637 3.36 37.27 -14.48
N SER A 638 2.39 37.67 -13.66
CA SER A 638 2.21 39.04 -13.13
C SER A 638 2.02 38.97 -11.61
N PRO A 639 2.22 40.08 -10.87
CA PRO A 639 1.86 40.11 -9.46
C PRO A 639 0.38 39.76 -9.27
N SER A 640 0.09 38.92 -8.28
CA SER A 640 -1.29 38.58 -7.92
C SER A 640 -2.06 39.81 -7.46
N LYS A 641 -3.32 39.90 -7.87
CA LYS A 641 -4.26 40.91 -7.38
C LYS A 641 -4.98 40.48 -6.10
N SER A 642 -4.99 39.19 -5.83
CA SER A 642 -5.77 38.59 -4.75
C SER A 642 -4.92 38.24 -3.51
N ILE A 643 -3.64 37.90 -3.71
CA ILE A 643 -2.73 37.47 -2.64
C ILE A 643 -1.42 38.27 -2.74
N ASP A 644 -1.15 39.08 -1.71
CA ASP A 644 0.04 39.94 -1.66
C ASP A 644 1.34 39.11 -1.72
N GLY A 645 2.24 39.52 -2.63
CA GLY A 645 3.57 38.88 -2.80
C GLY A 645 3.59 37.64 -3.70
N PHE A 646 2.45 37.16 -4.19
CA PHE A 646 2.40 36.06 -5.16
C PHE A 646 2.58 36.53 -6.59
N ALA A 647 3.21 35.71 -7.43
CA ALA A 647 3.21 35.83 -8.87
C ALA A 647 2.18 34.85 -9.46
N GLU A 648 1.35 35.31 -10.35
CA GLU A 648 0.28 34.52 -10.98
C GLU A 648 0.46 34.41 -12.49
N GLY A 649 0.23 33.20 -13.01
CA GLY A 649 0.23 32.90 -14.43
C GLY A 649 -0.85 31.86 -14.77
N ARG A 650 -1.29 31.86 -16.05
CA ARG A 650 -2.28 30.88 -16.51
C ARG A 650 -1.58 29.62 -17.00
N LEU A 651 -2.03 28.48 -16.52
CA LEU A 651 -1.73 27.18 -17.09
C LEU A 651 -2.96 26.69 -17.88
N VAL A 652 -2.73 26.32 -19.12
CA VAL A 652 -3.77 25.82 -20.02
C VAL A 652 -3.61 24.31 -20.13
N PHE A 653 -4.67 23.61 -19.79
CA PHE A 653 -4.76 22.17 -19.99
C PHE A 653 -5.00 21.86 -21.46
N SER A 654 -4.02 21.33 -22.14
CA SER A 654 -4.08 21.01 -23.58
C SER A 654 -4.87 19.72 -23.88
N GLY A 655 -5.45 19.11 -22.87
CA GLY A 655 -6.05 17.80 -22.95
C GLY A 655 -7.47 17.79 -23.51
N GLY A 656 -7.65 17.16 -24.68
CA GLY A 656 -8.95 16.72 -25.17
C GLY A 656 -9.43 15.46 -24.46
N GLN A 657 -10.67 15.05 -24.74
CA GLN A 657 -11.21 13.77 -24.30
C GLN A 657 -10.35 12.62 -24.85
N VAL A 658 -9.91 11.73 -23.97
CA VAL A 658 -9.28 10.49 -24.38
C VAL A 658 -10.36 9.49 -24.75
N ASN A 659 -10.34 9.03 -26.00
CA ASN A 659 -11.24 8.01 -26.47
C ASN A 659 -10.56 6.64 -26.42
N VAL A 660 -11.21 5.67 -25.81
CA VAL A 660 -10.78 4.27 -25.79
C VAL A 660 -11.63 3.44 -26.74
N PRO A 661 -11.05 2.43 -27.40
CA PRO A 661 -11.77 1.61 -28.35
C PRO A 661 -12.79 0.69 -27.67
N THR A 662 -13.86 0.37 -28.38
CA THR A 662 -14.75 -0.73 -28.03
C THR A 662 -14.06 -2.06 -28.31
N LEU A 663 -14.10 -2.97 -27.34
CA LEU A 663 -13.56 -4.33 -27.50
C LEU A 663 -14.45 -5.13 -28.43
N SER A 664 -13.95 -5.45 -29.62
CA SER A 664 -14.68 -6.11 -30.68
C SER A 664 -13.82 -7.21 -31.35
N ASN A 665 -14.36 -7.89 -32.36
CA ASN A 665 -13.65 -8.94 -33.12
C ASN A 665 -13.12 -10.08 -32.26
N TRP A 666 -13.87 -10.44 -31.23
CA TRP A 666 -13.53 -11.53 -30.34
C TRP A 666 -13.40 -12.87 -31.09
N LYS A 667 -12.43 -13.64 -30.69
CA LYS A 667 -12.19 -15.02 -31.07
C LYS A 667 -12.41 -15.94 -29.87
N TYR A 668 -12.97 -17.10 -30.13
CA TYR A 668 -13.31 -18.11 -29.13
C TYR A 668 -12.70 -19.46 -29.46
N SER A 669 -12.23 -20.16 -28.44
CA SER A 669 -11.89 -21.59 -28.49
C SER A 669 -12.36 -22.28 -27.21
N ASP A 670 -12.78 -23.54 -27.31
CA ASP A 670 -13.02 -24.39 -26.14
C ASP A 670 -11.69 -24.60 -25.40
N SER A 671 -11.76 -24.60 -24.07
CA SER A 671 -10.57 -24.68 -23.21
C SER A 671 -10.71 -25.72 -22.10
N LEU A 672 -11.50 -26.77 -22.35
CA LEU A 672 -11.74 -27.85 -21.39
C LEU A 672 -11.63 -29.26 -22.04
N PRO A 673 -10.53 -29.59 -22.72
CA PRO A 673 -10.40 -30.91 -23.33
C PRO A 673 -10.25 -32.02 -22.28
N GLU A 674 -9.88 -31.71 -21.05
CA GLU A 674 -9.60 -32.64 -19.96
C GLU A 674 -10.81 -33.48 -19.52
N ILE A 675 -12.03 -33.02 -19.79
CA ILE A 675 -13.23 -33.79 -19.44
C ILE A 675 -13.52 -34.97 -20.37
N ALA A 676 -12.94 -34.96 -21.59
CA ALA A 676 -13.17 -36.01 -22.56
C ALA A 676 -12.55 -37.34 -22.07
N THR A 677 -13.31 -38.44 -22.31
CA THR A 677 -12.82 -39.79 -21.98
C THR A 677 -11.60 -40.18 -22.82
N SER A 678 -11.48 -39.62 -24.03
CA SER A 678 -10.34 -39.83 -24.93
C SER A 678 -9.13 -38.96 -24.64
N TYR A 679 -9.22 -38.01 -23.68
CA TYR A 679 -8.12 -37.13 -23.34
C TYR A 679 -6.94 -37.94 -22.78
N ASN A 680 -5.75 -37.71 -23.33
CA ASN A 680 -4.55 -38.41 -22.92
C ASN A 680 -3.90 -37.73 -21.71
N ASP A 681 -4.09 -38.27 -20.53
CA ASP A 681 -3.46 -37.79 -19.29
C ASP A 681 -2.22 -38.59 -18.89
N SER A 682 -1.58 -39.31 -19.82
CA SER A 682 -0.40 -40.11 -19.53
C SER A 682 0.79 -39.28 -19.00
N ALA A 683 0.88 -38.02 -19.43
CA ALA A 683 1.91 -37.07 -18.98
C ALA A 683 1.59 -36.39 -17.63
N TRP A 684 0.39 -36.54 -17.09
CA TRP A 684 0.02 -35.95 -15.83
C TRP A 684 0.72 -36.62 -14.66
N VAL A 685 0.94 -35.87 -13.59
CA VAL A 685 1.54 -36.40 -12.37
C VAL A 685 0.57 -37.42 -11.74
N VAL A 686 1.09 -38.59 -11.40
CA VAL A 686 0.31 -39.60 -10.65
C VAL A 686 0.23 -39.15 -9.20
N ALA A 687 -0.99 -38.92 -8.72
CA ALA A 687 -1.22 -38.48 -7.35
C ALA A 687 -1.29 -39.69 -6.39
N ASN A 688 -0.12 -40.13 -5.95
CA ASN A 688 0.08 -41.34 -5.16
C ASN A 688 0.83 -41.12 -3.83
N HIS A 689 1.06 -39.88 -3.40
CA HIS A 689 1.64 -39.60 -2.11
C HIS A 689 0.75 -40.14 -1.01
N THR A 690 1.35 -40.75 0.02
CA THR A 690 0.66 -41.25 1.22
C THR A 690 1.03 -40.44 2.47
N THR A 691 1.93 -39.48 2.34
CA THR A 691 2.35 -38.56 3.38
C THR A 691 2.32 -37.12 2.88
N THR A 692 2.17 -36.18 3.79
CA THR A 692 2.20 -34.75 3.53
C THR A 692 2.80 -34.01 4.72
N ASN A 693 3.48 -32.87 4.45
CA ASN A 693 3.95 -31.95 5.48
C ASN A 693 2.84 -31.00 5.99
N SER A 694 1.67 -31.01 5.34
CA SER A 694 0.50 -30.31 5.86
C SER A 694 0.04 -30.95 7.17
N PRO A 695 -0.28 -30.16 8.22
CA PRO A 695 -0.88 -30.70 9.45
C PRO A 695 -2.29 -31.27 9.22
N TYR A 696 -2.94 -30.87 8.13
CA TYR A 696 -4.30 -31.25 7.77
C TYR A 696 -4.29 -32.51 6.90
N LYS A 697 -4.63 -33.65 7.48
CA LYS A 697 -4.61 -34.94 6.80
C LYS A 697 -5.88 -35.22 6.00
N PRO A 698 -5.86 -36.13 5.02
CA PRO A 698 -7.07 -36.61 4.36
C PRO A 698 -8.11 -37.12 5.37
N TYR A 699 -9.39 -36.94 5.07
CA TYR A 699 -10.48 -37.37 5.94
C TYR A 699 -10.85 -38.83 5.71
N TYR A 700 -10.98 -39.22 4.44
CA TYR A 700 -11.34 -40.58 4.03
C TYR A 700 -10.82 -40.87 2.61
N GLY A 701 -10.83 -42.12 2.21
CA GLY A 701 -10.34 -42.62 0.95
C GLY A 701 -9.49 -43.87 1.12
N ASP A 702 -8.42 -43.99 0.38
CA ASP A 702 -7.51 -45.15 0.42
C ASP A 702 -6.10 -44.81 0.92
N GLY A 703 -5.95 -43.70 1.59
CA GLY A 703 -4.69 -43.20 2.16
C GLY A 703 -3.86 -42.30 1.25
N ARG A 704 -4.29 -42.07 0.00
CA ARG A 704 -3.62 -41.13 -0.89
C ARG A 704 -3.92 -39.68 -0.46
N VAL A 705 -2.91 -38.82 -0.60
CA VAL A 705 -3.00 -37.38 -0.37
C VAL A 705 -3.18 -36.69 -1.71
N LEU A 706 -4.29 -36.00 -1.89
CA LEU A 706 -4.62 -35.28 -3.10
C LEU A 706 -4.60 -33.74 -2.84
N HIS A 707 -3.46 -33.23 -2.35
CA HIS A 707 -3.23 -31.80 -2.15
C HIS A 707 -2.36 -31.26 -3.28
N GLY A 708 -2.82 -30.23 -4.00
CA GLY A 708 -2.14 -29.73 -5.18
C GLY A 708 -0.70 -29.28 -4.94
N CYS A 709 -0.44 -28.63 -3.79
CA CYS A 709 0.91 -28.17 -3.45
C CYS A 709 1.93 -29.31 -3.27
N ASP A 710 1.50 -30.46 -2.78
CA ASP A 710 2.38 -31.64 -2.62
C ASP A 710 2.89 -32.19 -3.97
N TYR A 711 2.26 -31.77 -5.07
CA TYR A 711 2.63 -32.10 -6.45
C TYR A 711 3.19 -30.91 -7.24
N GLY A 712 3.44 -29.77 -6.57
CA GLY A 712 3.99 -28.56 -7.18
C GLY A 712 2.96 -27.61 -7.79
N TYR A 713 1.67 -27.78 -7.49
CA TYR A 713 0.56 -27.01 -8.05
C TYR A 713 -0.18 -26.21 -6.95
N CYS A 714 0.36 -25.06 -6.58
CA CYS A 714 -0.20 -24.19 -5.54
C CYS A 714 -0.91 -22.95 -6.08
N GLU A 715 -0.73 -22.60 -7.36
CA GLU A 715 -1.29 -21.39 -7.95
C GLU A 715 -2.40 -21.73 -8.94
N GLY A 716 -3.50 -21.00 -8.85
CA GLY A 716 -4.60 -21.07 -9.81
C GLY A 716 -5.39 -22.37 -9.75
N SER A 717 -6.07 -22.67 -10.87
CA SER A 717 -6.91 -23.85 -10.96
C SER A 717 -6.09 -25.14 -11.10
N VAL A 718 -6.61 -26.22 -10.53
CA VAL A 718 -6.00 -27.55 -10.56
C VAL A 718 -7.04 -28.56 -11.08
N PHE A 719 -6.59 -29.48 -11.90
CA PHE A 719 -7.38 -30.62 -12.37
C PHE A 719 -7.00 -31.92 -11.66
N TRP A 720 -8.01 -32.69 -11.30
CA TRP A 720 -7.88 -34.04 -10.80
C TRP A 720 -8.63 -34.99 -11.72
N ARG A 721 -8.02 -36.14 -12.09
CA ARG A 721 -8.65 -37.20 -12.85
C ARG A 721 -8.55 -38.52 -12.08
N GLY A 722 -9.70 -39.00 -11.58
CA GLY A 722 -9.84 -40.25 -10.85
C GLY A 722 -10.35 -41.35 -11.78
N HIS A 723 -9.51 -42.36 -12.01
CA HIS A 723 -9.82 -43.51 -12.88
C HIS A 723 -10.34 -44.68 -12.03
N PHE A 724 -11.41 -45.31 -12.49
CA PHE A 724 -11.96 -46.51 -11.84
C PHE A 724 -12.64 -47.42 -12.86
N ASN A 725 -12.70 -48.71 -12.51
CA ASN A 725 -13.47 -49.71 -13.27
C ASN A 725 -14.85 -49.90 -12.62
N ALA A 726 -15.91 -49.55 -13.32
CA ALA A 726 -17.25 -49.66 -12.79
C ALA A 726 -17.81 -51.06 -12.99
N THR A 727 -18.54 -51.53 -11.99
CA THR A 727 -19.31 -52.81 -12.00
C THR A 727 -20.74 -52.56 -12.52
N GLY A 728 -21.16 -51.29 -12.63
CA GLY A 728 -22.47 -50.87 -13.08
C GLY A 728 -23.49 -50.62 -11.97
N ILE A 729 -23.10 -50.77 -10.72
CA ILE A 729 -23.96 -50.52 -9.54
C ILE A 729 -23.67 -49.19 -8.88
N GLU A 730 -22.52 -48.56 -9.18
CA GLU A 730 -22.10 -47.28 -8.59
C GLU A 730 -23.08 -46.14 -8.99
N LYS A 731 -23.47 -45.35 -8.01
CA LYS A 731 -24.47 -44.29 -8.20
C LYS A 731 -23.90 -42.87 -7.96
N SER A 732 -22.79 -42.76 -7.25
CA SER A 732 -22.22 -41.48 -6.84
C SER A 732 -20.75 -41.59 -6.43
N VAL A 733 -20.12 -40.43 -6.31
CA VAL A 733 -18.88 -40.25 -5.59
C VAL A 733 -19.08 -39.22 -4.48
N ASN A 734 -18.53 -39.48 -3.31
CA ASN A 734 -18.41 -38.50 -2.26
C ASN A 734 -17.03 -37.84 -2.34
N LEU A 735 -16.97 -36.51 -2.34
CA LEU A 735 -15.74 -35.74 -2.39
C LEU A 735 -15.76 -34.66 -1.31
N SER A 736 -14.70 -34.63 -0.49
CA SER A 736 -14.37 -33.50 0.37
C SER A 736 -13.31 -32.64 -0.34
N ILE A 737 -13.63 -31.41 -0.67
CA ILE A 737 -12.78 -30.52 -1.49
C ILE A 737 -12.50 -29.25 -0.69
N ASN A 738 -11.22 -28.85 -0.58
CA ASN A 738 -10.80 -27.59 0.00
C ASN A 738 -10.11 -26.73 -1.07
N GLY A 739 -10.63 -25.53 -1.34
CA GLY A 739 -10.08 -24.58 -2.30
C GLY A 739 -9.82 -23.19 -1.70
N GLY A 740 -10.12 -23.02 -0.39
CA GLY A 740 -10.11 -21.71 0.26
C GLY A 740 -11.50 -21.06 0.26
N GLU A 741 -11.63 -19.87 0.83
CA GLU A 741 -12.91 -19.15 0.80
C GLU A 741 -13.34 -18.85 -0.64
N ALA A 742 -14.63 -18.86 -0.88
CA ALA A 742 -15.22 -18.57 -2.18
C ALA A 742 -14.74 -19.44 -3.35
N PHE A 743 -14.07 -20.57 -3.11
CA PHE A 743 -13.65 -21.47 -4.19
C PHE A 743 -14.82 -22.07 -4.96
N ALA A 744 -14.56 -22.59 -6.17
CA ALA A 744 -15.46 -23.48 -6.87
C ALA A 744 -14.73 -24.75 -7.28
N ALA A 745 -15.51 -25.85 -7.39
CA ALA A 745 -15.06 -27.07 -8.02
C ALA A 745 -16.19 -27.68 -8.85
N SER A 746 -15.95 -27.80 -10.17
CA SER A 746 -16.87 -28.46 -11.10
C SER A 746 -16.45 -29.90 -11.30
N VAL A 747 -17.43 -30.83 -11.33
CA VAL A 747 -17.22 -32.27 -11.39
C VAL A 747 -17.95 -32.86 -12.60
N TRP A 748 -17.24 -33.69 -13.36
CA TRP A 748 -17.76 -34.44 -14.51
C TRP A 748 -17.48 -35.94 -14.35
N LEU A 749 -18.39 -36.77 -14.86
CA LEU A 749 -18.15 -38.18 -15.09
C LEU A 749 -18.19 -38.44 -16.59
N ASN A 750 -17.09 -38.93 -17.15
CA ASN A 750 -16.98 -39.26 -18.59
C ASN A 750 -17.41 -38.11 -19.51
N GLY A 751 -17.06 -36.86 -19.17
CA GLY A 751 -17.40 -35.65 -19.90
C GLY A 751 -18.82 -35.14 -19.66
N LYS A 752 -19.65 -35.83 -18.89
CA LYS A 752 -20.98 -35.35 -18.49
C LYS A 752 -20.91 -34.60 -17.19
N PHE A 753 -21.37 -33.35 -17.19
CA PHE A 753 -21.39 -32.48 -16.01
C PHE A 753 -22.29 -33.09 -14.93
N ILE A 754 -21.79 -33.02 -13.67
CA ILE A 754 -22.58 -33.47 -12.53
C ILE A 754 -23.05 -32.25 -11.75
N LYS A 755 -22.13 -31.43 -11.26
CA LYS A 755 -22.42 -30.32 -10.35
C LYS A 755 -21.17 -29.48 -10.11
N THR A 756 -21.37 -28.21 -9.81
CA THR A 756 -20.33 -27.37 -9.20
C THR A 756 -20.62 -27.15 -7.72
N THR A 757 -19.65 -27.43 -6.87
CA THR A 757 -19.67 -27.03 -5.46
C THR A 757 -18.99 -25.69 -5.29
N ARG A 758 -19.36 -24.96 -4.24
CA ARG A 758 -18.81 -23.64 -3.93
C ARG A 758 -18.44 -23.53 -2.46
N GLY A 759 -17.26 -23.00 -2.17
CA GLY A 759 -16.90 -22.59 -0.82
C GLY A 759 -17.81 -21.46 -0.34
N ARG A 760 -17.68 -21.13 0.93
CA ARG A 760 -18.44 -20.05 1.58
C ARG A 760 -17.56 -18.81 1.76
N SER A 761 -18.17 -17.70 2.14
CA SER A 761 -17.48 -16.48 2.59
C SER A 761 -17.78 -16.23 4.07
N THR A 762 -16.82 -15.67 4.79
CA THR A 762 -16.92 -15.33 6.21
C THR A 762 -17.33 -13.90 6.49
N TYR A 763 -17.98 -13.23 5.58
CA TYR A 763 -18.35 -11.83 5.83
C TYR A 763 -19.37 -11.66 6.98
N PRO A 764 -19.15 -10.77 7.96
CA PRO A 764 -18.00 -9.88 8.18
C PRO A 764 -16.78 -10.61 8.75
N ALA A 765 -15.68 -10.50 8.07
CA ALA A 765 -14.51 -11.38 8.15
C ALA A 765 -13.68 -11.32 9.45
N TYR A 766 -14.06 -10.52 10.45
CA TYR A 766 -13.19 -10.26 11.62
C TYR A 766 -13.86 -10.56 12.95
N ILE A 767 -14.47 -11.74 13.05
CA ILE A 767 -14.60 -12.36 14.38
C ILE A 767 -13.39 -13.28 14.52
N TRP A 768 -12.31 -12.78 15.09
CA TRP A 768 -11.21 -13.61 15.58
C TRP A 768 -11.74 -14.59 16.65
N PRO A 769 -11.30 -15.81 16.72
CA PRO A 769 -10.51 -16.66 15.81
C PRO A 769 -11.26 -17.97 15.50
N ILE A 770 -12.20 -18.02 14.60
CA ILE A 770 -12.76 -19.30 14.17
C ILE A 770 -12.39 -19.49 12.70
N ILE A 771 -11.18 -20.03 12.47
CA ILE A 771 -10.90 -20.75 11.23
C ILE A 771 -11.72 -22.04 11.32
N SER A 772 -12.98 -21.94 10.89
CA SER A 772 -13.77 -23.15 10.71
C SER A 772 -13.37 -23.78 9.37
N PRO A 773 -12.81 -24.98 9.33
CA PRO A 773 -12.57 -25.71 8.09
C PRO A 773 -13.80 -25.77 7.17
N ALA A 774 -14.99 -25.71 7.76
CA ALA A 774 -16.28 -25.74 7.08
C ALA A 774 -16.53 -24.58 6.08
N ILE A 775 -15.71 -23.53 6.07
CA ILE A 775 -15.87 -22.38 5.15
C ILE A 775 -15.04 -22.59 3.89
N GLU A 776 -13.84 -23.12 4.03
CA GLU A 776 -12.86 -23.30 2.96
C GLU A 776 -13.06 -24.63 2.22
N GLU A 777 -13.90 -25.50 2.71
CA GLU A 777 -14.11 -26.82 2.16
C GLU A 777 -15.60 -27.22 2.10
N THR A 778 -15.88 -28.21 1.27
CA THR A 778 -17.19 -28.84 1.15
C THR A 778 -17.00 -30.34 1.22
N ASP A 779 -18.00 -31.06 1.75
CA ASP A 779 -18.08 -32.51 1.74
C ASP A 779 -19.45 -32.91 1.19
N GLU A 780 -19.46 -33.38 -0.07
CA GLU A 780 -20.69 -33.54 -0.84
C GLU A 780 -20.73 -34.84 -1.64
N VAL A 781 -21.94 -35.33 -1.82
CA VAL A 781 -22.23 -36.46 -2.69
C VAL A 781 -22.57 -35.99 -4.10
N TYR A 782 -21.84 -36.46 -5.08
CA TYR A 782 -22.04 -36.20 -6.51
C TYR A 782 -22.70 -37.38 -7.16
N THR A 783 -24.04 -37.30 -7.33
CA THR A 783 -24.85 -38.35 -7.92
C THR A 783 -24.62 -38.42 -9.41
N PHE A 784 -24.35 -39.60 -9.94
CA PHE A 784 -24.06 -39.79 -11.36
C PHE A 784 -25.30 -39.57 -12.25
N PRO A 785 -25.22 -38.71 -13.28
CA PRO A 785 -26.30 -38.54 -14.24
C PRO A 785 -26.65 -39.86 -14.93
N LYS A 786 -27.91 -40.05 -15.25
CA LYS A 786 -28.36 -41.26 -15.95
C LYS A 786 -27.57 -41.45 -17.26
N GLY A 787 -27.00 -42.63 -17.44
CA GLY A 787 -26.24 -43.01 -18.63
C GLY A 787 -24.87 -42.27 -18.73
N SER A 788 -24.32 -41.76 -17.63
CA SER A 788 -22.93 -41.26 -17.58
C SER A 788 -21.93 -42.36 -17.22
N LEU A 789 -22.34 -43.33 -16.41
CA LEU A 789 -21.56 -44.50 -16.07
C LEU A 789 -21.56 -45.50 -17.23
N VAL A 790 -20.39 -46.04 -17.56
CA VAL A 790 -20.22 -47.13 -18.55
C VAL A 790 -19.58 -48.34 -17.86
N ALA A 791 -19.85 -49.52 -18.38
CA ALA A 791 -19.20 -50.75 -17.90
C ALA A 791 -17.70 -50.71 -18.21
N GLY A 792 -16.89 -51.01 -17.22
CA GLY A 792 -15.43 -50.95 -17.31
C GLY A 792 -14.87 -49.56 -16.96
N LYS A 793 -13.98 -49.02 -17.76
CA LYS A 793 -13.21 -47.82 -17.47
C LYS A 793 -14.06 -46.55 -17.44
N ASN A 794 -13.99 -45.83 -16.33
CA ASN A 794 -14.61 -44.53 -16.13
C ASN A 794 -13.59 -43.53 -15.56
N VAL A 795 -13.86 -42.24 -15.79
CA VAL A 795 -13.06 -41.16 -15.25
C VAL A 795 -13.92 -40.06 -14.66
N ILE A 796 -13.62 -39.70 -13.40
CA ILE A 796 -14.14 -38.49 -12.78
C ILE A 796 -13.10 -37.40 -12.98
N THR A 797 -13.52 -36.26 -13.54
CA THR A 797 -12.68 -35.06 -13.68
C THR A 797 -13.19 -33.98 -12.73
N VAL A 798 -12.30 -33.41 -11.92
CA VAL A 798 -12.58 -32.30 -11.02
C VAL A 798 -11.71 -31.11 -11.44
N LEU A 799 -12.34 -30.01 -11.83
CA LEU A 799 -11.69 -28.71 -11.97
C LEU A 799 -11.92 -27.91 -10.70
N GLN A 800 -10.86 -27.53 -10.02
CA GLN A 800 -10.92 -26.85 -8.73
C GLN A 800 -10.13 -25.54 -8.74
N ASP A 801 -10.72 -24.47 -8.17
CA ASP A 801 -9.98 -23.25 -7.81
C ASP A 801 -9.04 -23.52 -6.61
N ASN A 802 -7.86 -22.89 -6.65
CA ASN A 802 -7.10 -22.52 -5.48
C ASN A 802 -7.20 -21.00 -5.28
N MET A 803 -7.87 -20.58 -4.20
CA MET A 803 -8.13 -19.16 -3.92
C MET A 803 -6.94 -18.46 -3.24
N GLY A 804 -5.85 -19.18 -2.99
CA GLY A 804 -4.68 -18.74 -2.23
C GLY A 804 -4.55 -19.51 -0.93
N MET A 805 -3.34 -19.52 -0.38
CA MET A 805 -3.04 -20.17 0.89
C MET A 805 -3.42 -19.25 2.05
N ASN A 806 -3.71 -19.84 3.21
CA ASN A 806 -3.95 -19.08 4.42
C ASN A 806 -2.68 -18.39 4.92
N GLU A 807 -2.85 -17.31 5.64
CA GLU A 807 -1.79 -16.68 6.44
C GLU A 807 -1.62 -17.45 7.76
N THR A 808 -0.40 -17.45 8.29
CA THR A 808 -0.12 -18.06 9.61
C THR A 808 -0.17 -16.96 10.67
N ASN A 809 -1.35 -16.69 11.17
CA ASN A 809 -1.57 -15.82 12.33
C ASN A 809 -1.68 -16.62 13.62
N ASP A 810 -1.92 -17.93 13.52
CA ASP A 810 -2.05 -18.81 14.70
C ASP A 810 -0.69 -19.38 15.12
N TRP A 811 -0.51 -19.40 16.41
CA TRP A 811 0.72 -19.68 17.11
C TRP A 811 1.04 -21.18 17.17
N ASN A 812 0.04 -22.02 16.91
CA ASN A 812 0.14 -23.47 17.05
C ASN A 812 -0.23 -24.26 15.79
N ALA A 813 -0.78 -23.60 14.75
CA ALA A 813 -1.18 -24.27 13.52
C ALA A 813 -0.44 -23.66 12.32
N ASP A 814 0.26 -24.45 11.53
CA ASP A 814 0.84 -24.07 10.26
C ASP A 814 -0.27 -23.82 9.21
N THR A 815 -1.10 -22.78 9.42
CA THR A 815 -2.23 -22.49 8.53
C THR A 815 -1.79 -22.15 7.11
N SER A 816 -0.57 -21.62 6.93
CA SER A 816 0.05 -21.45 5.60
C SER A 816 0.29 -22.76 4.86
N LYS A 817 0.22 -23.91 5.53
CA LYS A 817 0.24 -25.26 4.95
C LYS A 817 -1.17 -25.81 4.72
N SER A 818 -2.20 -24.98 4.65
CA SER A 818 -3.58 -25.38 4.39
C SER A 818 -3.66 -26.28 3.15
N PRO A 819 -4.39 -27.38 3.19
CA PRO A 819 -4.53 -28.23 2.02
C PRO A 819 -5.41 -27.53 0.97
N ARG A 820 -4.95 -27.50 -0.26
CA ARG A 820 -5.77 -27.13 -1.43
C ARG A 820 -5.84 -28.34 -2.34
N GLY A 821 -7.03 -28.96 -2.38
CA GLY A 821 -7.19 -30.23 -3.08
C GLY A 821 -8.37 -31.06 -2.57
N ILE A 822 -8.34 -32.34 -2.84
CA ILE A 822 -9.34 -33.31 -2.42
C ILE A 822 -8.87 -33.97 -1.11
N ARG A 823 -9.60 -33.73 -0.02
CA ARG A 823 -9.30 -34.27 1.31
C ARG A 823 -10.04 -35.56 1.62
N GLY A 824 -11.04 -35.89 0.83
CA GLY A 824 -11.79 -37.16 0.93
C GLY A 824 -12.36 -37.54 -0.42
N PHE A 825 -12.32 -38.82 -0.75
CA PHE A 825 -12.90 -39.40 -1.96
C PHE A 825 -13.38 -40.82 -1.73
N GLN A 826 -14.62 -41.12 -2.14
CA GLN A 826 -15.19 -42.44 -2.02
C GLN A 826 -16.29 -42.70 -3.05
N LEU A 827 -16.18 -43.77 -3.80
CA LEU A 827 -17.26 -44.24 -4.69
C LEU A 827 -18.34 -44.93 -3.87
N SER A 828 -19.59 -44.86 -4.29
CA SER A 828 -20.65 -45.66 -3.68
C SER A 828 -20.41 -47.15 -3.92
N ASP A 829 -21.10 -47.97 -3.12
CA ASP A 829 -21.12 -49.44 -3.23
C ASP A 829 -19.76 -50.12 -3.11
N GLY A 830 -18.76 -49.49 -2.48
CA GLY A 830 -17.48 -50.05 -2.17
C GLY A 830 -16.46 -50.14 -3.30
N ALA A 831 -16.78 -49.56 -4.47
CA ALA A 831 -15.87 -49.46 -5.60
C ALA A 831 -14.65 -48.62 -5.25
N LYS A 832 -13.51 -48.87 -5.92
CA LYS A 832 -12.24 -48.17 -5.65
C LYS A 832 -11.69 -47.48 -6.86
N PHE A 833 -11.01 -46.36 -6.64
CA PHE A 833 -10.23 -45.68 -7.67
C PHE A 833 -8.93 -46.47 -7.92
N GLU A 834 -8.63 -46.75 -9.19
CA GLU A 834 -7.38 -47.36 -9.62
C GLU A 834 -6.24 -46.35 -9.54
N ALA A 835 -6.45 -45.13 -10.07
CA ALA A 835 -5.46 -44.08 -10.07
C ALA A 835 -6.11 -42.70 -9.93
N TRP A 836 -5.39 -41.79 -9.31
CA TRP A 836 -5.62 -40.35 -9.40
C TRP A 836 -4.46 -39.70 -10.13
N LYS A 837 -4.77 -38.77 -11.00
CA LYS A 837 -3.79 -37.91 -11.69
C LYS A 837 -4.11 -36.46 -11.46
N VAL A 838 -3.06 -35.63 -11.40
CA VAL A 838 -3.17 -34.20 -11.14
C VAL A 838 -2.40 -33.38 -12.16
N GLN A 839 -2.98 -32.28 -12.59
CA GLN A 839 -2.36 -31.26 -13.42
C GLN A 839 -2.77 -29.88 -12.94
N GLY A 840 -1.80 -29.00 -12.77
CA GLY A 840 -1.98 -27.58 -12.51
C GLY A 840 -1.23 -26.73 -13.51
N LYS A 841 -0.62 -25.67 -13.04
CA LYS A 841 0.22 -24.77 -13.82
C LYS A 841 1.35 -25.53 -14.56
N LEU A 842 1.61 -25.18 -15.81
CA LEU A 842 2.69 -25.80 -16.60
C LEU A 842 4.05 -25.64 -15.90
N GLY A 843 4.73 -26.75 -15.68
CA GLY A 843 6.05 -26.80 -15.03
C GLY A 843 6.03 -26.60 -13.50
N GLY A 844 4.87 -26.49 -12.88
CA GLY A 844 4.72 -26.30 -11.44
C GLY A 844 5.45 -25.06 -10.94
N TYR A 845 5.95 -25.05 -9.69
CA TYR A 845 6.75 -23.95 -9.18
C TYR A 845 8.24 -23.99 -9.59
N THR A 846 8.72 -25.06 -10.24
CA THR A 846 10.13 -25.19 -10.63
C THR A 846 10.39 -24.74 -12.07
N ASN A 847 9.58 -25.22 -13.02
CA ASN A 847 9.83 -25.09 -14.44
C ASN A 847 8.75 -24.26 -15.19
N PHE A 848 8.06 -23.37 -14.48
CA PHE A 848 7.05 -22.50 -15.12
C PHE A 848 7.68 -21.67 -16.26
N PRO A 849 7.00 -21.54 -17.42
CA PRO A 849 7.61 -20.98 -18.64
C PRO A 849 7.74 -19.46 -18.62
N ASP A 850 6.81 -18.73 -18.01
CA ASP A 850 6.79 -17.26 -18.03
C ASP A 850 7.64 -16.67 -16.90
N LYS A 851 8.94 -16.52 -17.15
CA LYS A 851 9.87 -15.94 -16.16
C LYS A 851 9.71 -14.43 -15.99
N ALA A 852 9.20 -13.73 -17.01
CA ALA A 852 9.04 -12.27 -16.94
C ALA A 852 7.93 -11.87 -15.99
N ARG A 853 6.73 -12.49 -16.10
CA ARG A 853 5.60 -12.21 -15.21
C ARG A 853 5.68 -12.99 -13.90
N GLY A 854 6.45 -14.09 -13.88
CA GLY A 854 6.77 -14.86 -12.68
C GLY A 854 5.73 -15.88 -12.30
N ILE A 855 5.97 -16.52 -11.15
CA ILE A 855 5.26 -17.73 -10.70
C ILE A 855 3.77 -17.55 -10.49
N VAL A 856 3.34 -16.35 -10.12
CA VAL A 856 1.95 -16.07 -9.76
C VAL A 856 1.03 -15.73 -10.96
N ASN A 857 1.58 -15.66 -12.18
CA ASN A 857 0.82 -15.18 -13.33
C ASN A 857 -0.17 -16.19 -13.90
N GLU A 858 0.20 -17.47 -13.95
CA GLU A 858 -0.55 -18.50 -14.65
C GLU A 858 -1.09 -19.57 -13.71
N GLY A 859 -2.27 -20.09 -14.02
CA GLY A 859 -2.87 -21.25 -13.37
C GLY A 859 -2.82 -22.52 -14.24
N GLY A 860 -3.66 -23.50 -13.91
CA GLY A 860 -3.66 -24.82 -14.53
C GLY A 860 -4.67 -25.03 -15.67
N LEU A 861 -5.44 -24.02 -16.09
CA LEU A 861 -6.37 -24.18 -17.18
C LEU A 861 -5.64 -24.44 -18.52
N TYR A 862 -6.24 -25.21 -19.41
CA TYR A 862 -5.62 -25.62 -20.68
C TYR A 862 -5.06 -24.44 -21.47
N ALA A 863 -5.87 -23.39 -21.64
CA ALA A 863 -5.47 -22.19 -22.36
C ALA A 863 -4.28 -21.47 -21.69
N GLU A 864 -4.21 -21.49 -20.37
CA GLU A 864 -3.10 -20.88 -19.62
C GLU A 864 -1.82 -21.69 -19.81
N ARG A 865 -1.89 -23.02 -19.69
CA ARG A 865 -0.76 -23.92 -19.96
C ARG A 865 -0.25 -23.77 -21.40
N ALA A 866 -1.17 -23.63 -22.36
CA ALA A 866 -0.84 -23.43 -23.77
C ALA A 866 -0.38 -21.98 -24.10
N GLY A 867 -0.47 -21.07 -23.15
CA GLY A 867 -0.06 -19.68 -23.34
C GLY A 867 -0.97 -18.88 -24.28
N TRP A 868 -2.24 -19.24 -24.40
CA TRP A 868 -3.20 -18.57 -25.30
C TRP A 868 -3.44 -17.10 -24.93
N HIS A 869 -3.20 -16.74 -23.68
CA HIS A 869 -3.31 -15.38 -23.17
C HIS A 869 -2.16 -14.45 -23.57
N LEU A 870 -1.05 -15.02 -24.09
CA LEU A 870 0.15 -14.25 -24.39
C LEU A 870 0.02 -13.48 -25.71
N PRO A 871 0.56 -12.26 -25.83
CA PRO A 871 0.62 -11.54 -27.11
C PRO A 871 1.28 -12.39 -28.19
N GLY A 872 0.80 -12.28 -29.43
CA GLY A 872 1.36 -12.99 -30.57
C GLY A 872 0.90 -14.44 -30.75
N PHE A 873 0.11 -15.01 -29.83
CA PHE A 873 -0.51 -16.31 -30.05
C PHE A 873 -1.46 -16.27 -31.27
N ASP A 874 -1.36 -17.25 -32.18
CA ASP A 874 -2.20 -17.29 -33.38
C ASP A 874 -3.61 -17.79 -33.08
N THR A 875 -4.61 -16.97 -33.36
CA THR A 875 -6.03 -17.29 -33.26
C THR A 875 -6.72 -17.49 -34.61
N GLY A 876 -5.99 -17.67 -35.69
CA GLY A 876 -6.53 -17.78 -37.05
C GLY A 876 -7.57 -18.88 -37.22
N SER A 877 -7.38 -20.01 -36.54
CA SER A 877 -8.32 -21.17 -36.56
C SER A 877 -9.52 -21.04 -35.62
N TRP A 878 -9.57 -19.98 -34.79
CA TRP A 878 -10.60 -19.84 -33.78
C TRP A 878 -11.93 -19.29 -34.35
N THR A 879 -13.03 -19.67 -33.71
CA THR A 879 -14.35 -19.18 -34.09
C THR A 879 -14.55 -17.72 -33.71
N SER A 880 -15.10 -16.91 -34.62
CA SER A 880 -15.54 -15.56 -34.28
C SER A 880 -16.77 -15.63 -33.38
N ARG A 881 -16.67 -15.16 -32.15
CA ARG A 881 -17.76 -15.17 -31.15
C ARG A 881 -17.51 -14.09 -30.11
N SER A 882 -18.50 -13.22 -29.93
CA SER A 882 -18.43 -12.14 -28.92
C SER A 882 -18.52 -12.72 -27.49
N LEU A 883 -17.83 -12.09 -26.55
CA LEU A 883 -17.80 -12.51 -25.15
C LEU A 883 -19.21 -12.62 -24.54
N ASN A 884 -20.09 -11.66 -24.84
CA ASN A 884 -21.46 -11.61 -24.34
C ASN A 884 -22.38 -12.73 -24.86
N GLN A 885 -21.92 -13.55 -25.81
CA GLN A 885 -22.64 -14.73 -26.26
C GLN A 885 -22.35 -15.96 -25.38
N GLY A 886 -21.44 -15.87 -24.42
CA GLY A 886 -21.07 -16.99 -23.57
C GLY A 886 -20.54 -18.20 -24.31
N LEU A 887 -20.59 -19.38 -23.70
CA LEU A 887 -20.17 -20.63 -24.33
C LEU A 887 -21.18 -21.07 -25.40
N PRO A 888 -20.73 -21.66 -26.51
CA PRO A 888 -21.64 -22.16 -27.57
C PRO A 888 -22.65 -23.21 -27.10
N SER A 889 -22.22 -24.03 -26.13
CA SER A 889 -23.05 -25.09 -25.55
C SER A 889 -24.17 -24.56 -24.67
N GLY A 890 -24.02 -23.37 -24.11
CA GLY A 890 -24.89 -22.87 -23.05
C GLY A 890 -24.90 -23.73 -21.78
N LYS A 891 -23.80 -24.48 -21.53
CA LYS A 891 -23.67 -25.46 -20.44
C LYS A 891 -22.39 -25.20 -19.67
N ALA A 892 -22.26 -25.84 -18.50
CA ALA A 892 -21.05 -25.84 -17.69
C ALA A 892 -19.82 -26.25 -18.50
N GLY A 893 -18.75 -25.50 -18.37
CA GLY A 893 -17.51 -25.69 -19.12
C GLY A 893 -16.59 -24.49 -19.04
N VAL A 894 -15.45 -24.57 -19.73
CA VAL A 894 -14.48 -23.49 -19.80
C VAL A 894 -14.23 -23.10 -21.26
N GLY A 895 -14.41 -21.82 -21.56
CA GLY A 895 -14.05 -21.26 -22.85
C GLY A 895 -13.01 -20.16 -22.72
N PHE A 896 -12.32 -19.91 -23.81
CA PHE A 896 -11.30 -18.87 -23.86
C PHE A 896 -11.65 -17.87 -24.97
N PHE A 897 -11.72 -16.60 -24.58
CA PHE A 897 -12.02 -15.51 -25.50
C PHE A 897 -10.80 -14.60 -25.62
N ARG A 898 -10.53 -14.12 -26.82
CA ARG A 898 -9.41 -13.22 -27.06
C ARG A 898 -9.78 -12.15 -28.09
N THR A 899 -9.32 -10.92 -27.83
CA THR A 899 -9.39 -9.82 -28.80
C THR A 899 -8.13 -8.96 -28.72
N GLU A 900 -7.91 -8.17 -29.76
CA GLU A 900 -6.84 -7.19 -29.84
C GLU A 900 -7.44 -5.81 -30.14
N PHE A 901 -6.81 -4.77 -29.60
CA PHE A 901 -7.19 -3.39 -29.84
C PHE A 901 -5.94 -2.48 -29.82
N ASN A 902 -6.05 -1.30 -30.43
CA ASN A 902 -4.99 -0.32 -30.42
C ASN A 902 -5.32 0.85 -29.48
N LEU A 903 -4.34 1.32 -28.75
CA LEU A 903 -4.38 2.60 -28.06
C LEU A 903 -3.48 3.61 -28.79
N ASN A 904 -3.87 4.87 -28.70
CA ASN A 904 -3.08 6.00 -29.19
C ASN A 904 -3.28 7.17 -28.22
N ILE A 905 -2.71 7.03 -27.05
CA ILE A 905 -2.78 8.06 -26.00
C ILE A 905 -1.82 9.20 -26.35
N PRO A 906 -2.23 10.47 -26.30
CA PRO A 906 -1.32 11.59 -26.60
C PRO A 906 -0.10 11.61 -25.68
N ALA A 907 1.07 11.91 -26.23
CA ALA A 907 2.30 12.01 -25.47
C ALA A 907 2.19 13.09 -24.37
N GLY A 908 2.81 12.84 -23.21
CA GLY A 908 2.77 13.73 -22.05
C GLY A 908 1.43 13.71 -21.29
N ARG A 909 0.63 12.65 -21.49
CA ARG A 909 -0.61 12.39 -20.78
C ARG A 909 -0.46 11.16 -19.90
N ASP A 910 -0.73 11.32 -18.61
CA ASP A 910 -0.95 10.22 -17.69
C ASP A 910 -2.45 9.88 -17.68
N VAL A 911 -2.81 8.73 -18.24
CA VAL A 911 -4.20 8.30 -18.40
C VAL A 911 -4.43 7.05 -17.57
N HIS A 912 -5.44 7.07 -16.75
CA HIS A 912 -5.80 5.93 -15.91
C HIS A 912 -6.93 5.15 -16.57
N LEU A 913 -6.69 3.87 -16.84
CA LEU A 913 -7.61 2.98 -17.55
C LEU A 913 -8.03 1.81 -16.68
N SER A 914 -9.28 1.36 -16.86
CA SER A 914 -9.81 0.18 -16.21
C SER A 914 -10.63 -0.67 -17.17
N PHE A 915 -10.57 -1.98 -16.97
CA PHE A 915 -11.51 -2.93 -17.57
C PHE A 915 -12.70 -3.13 -16.64
N VAL A 916 -13.91 -3.07 -17.17
CA VAL A 916 -15.15 -3.16 -16.40
C VAL A 916 -16.04 -4.26 -16.94
N PHE A 917 -16.33 -5.26 -16.12
CA PHE A 917 -17.32 -6.28 -16.38
C PHE A 917 -18.72 -5.81 -15.99
N GLY A 918 -19.76 -6.41 -16.59
CA GLY A 918 -21.13 -6.16 -16.18
C GLY A 918 -21.41 -6.73 -14.79
N GLU A 919 -22.14 -5.97 -13.98
CA GLU A 919 -22.42 -6.30 -12.57
C GLU A 919 -23.56 -7.31 -12.39
N LYS A 920 -24.16 -7.80 -13.49
CA LYS A 920 -25.22 -8.81 -13.40
C LYS A 920 -24.66 -10.11 -12.85
N LYS A 921 -25.15 -10.54 -11.69
CA LYS A 921 -24.75 -11.80 -11.06
C LYS A 921 -25.19 -12.99 -11.91
N GLN A 922 -24.25 -13.84 -12.29
CA GLN A 922 -24.44 -15.04 -13.10
C GLN A 922 -23.44 -16.13 -12.67
N PRO A 923 -23.74 -17.43 -12.86
CA PRO A 923 -22.89 -18.52 -12.37
C PRO A 923 -21.63 -18.73 -13.23
N TYR A 924 -20.76 -17.73 -13.29
CA TYR A 924 -19.48 -17.87 -13.98
C TYR A 924 -18.33 -17.18 -13.23
N ARG A 925 -17.14 -17.62 -13.53
CA ARG A 925 -15.86 -17.02 -13.11
C ARG A 925 -15.05 -16.60 -14.31
N VAL A 926 -14.22 -15.58 -14.11
CA VAL A 926 -13.33 -15.06 -15.14
C VAL A 926 -11.92 -14.88 -14.59
N THR A 927 -10.93 -15.21 -15.43
CA THR A 927 -9.59 -14.65 -15.33
C THR A 927 -9.39 -13.70 -16.51
N LEU A 928 -9.06 -12.44 -16.20
CA LEU A 928 -8.77 -11.41 -17.19
C LEU A 928 -7.26 -11.31 -17.39
N PHE A 929 -6.81 -11.50 -18.62
CA PHE A 929 -5.43 -11.25 -19.01
C PHE A 929 -5.32 -10.02 -19.91
N VAL A 930 -4.36 -9.15 -19.63
CA VAL A 930 -4.03 -7.99 -20.44
C VAL A 930 -2.55 -8.08 -20.82
N ASN A 931 -2.25 -8.14 -22.10
CA ASN A 931 -0.89 -8.35 -22.63
C ASN A 931 -0.15 -9.50 -21.93
N GLY A 932 -0.88 -10.55 -21.58
CA GLY A 932 -0.36 -11.74 -20.92
C GLY A 932 -0.30 -11.69 -19.40
N TRP A 933 -0.51 -10.52 -18.78
CA TRP A 933 -0.58 -10.36 -17.33
C TRP A 933 -1.98 -10.74 -16.81
N SER A 934 -2.05 -11.55 -15.79
CA SER A 934 -3.31 -11.91 -15.11
C SER A 934 -3.74 -10.77 -14.20
N MET A 935 -4.53 -9.83 -14.74
CA MET A 935 -4.87 -8.57 -14.08
C MET A 935 -6.21 -8.58 -13.34
N GLY A 936 -6.96 -9.68 -13.41
CA GLY A 936 -8.25 -9.72 -12.72
C GLY A 936 -8.85 -11.11 -12.59
N ARG A 937 -9.41 -11.39 -11.42
CA ARG A 937 -10.28 -12.54 -11.16
C ARG A 937 -11.67 -12.02 -10.80
N LEU A 938 -12.69 -12.43 -11.52
CA LEU A 938 -14.08 -12.11 -11.24
C LEU A 938 -14.82 -13.36 -10.79
N ILE A 939 -15.53 -13.26 -9.67
CA ILE A 939 -16.55 -14.23 -9.23
C ILE A 939 -17.90 -13.55 -9.42
N SER A 940 -18.56 -13.79 -10.58
CA SER A 940 -19.71 -13.01 -11.00
C SER A 940 -20.95 -13.21 -10.12
N GLU A 941 -21.11 -14.39 -9.57
CA GLU A 941 -22.25 -14.70 -8.70
C GLU A 941 -22.17 -14.02 -7.32
N TRP A 942 -20.97 -13.59 -6.93
CA TRP A 942 -20.74 -13.04 -5.60
C TRP A 942 -20.29 -11.57 -5.60
N GLY A 943 -19.35 -11.19 -6.46
CA GLY A 943 -18.69 -9.91 -6.38
C GLY A 943 -17.69 -9.84 -5.22
N PRO A 944 -17.30 -8.64 -4.74
CA PRO A 944 -17.85 -7.33 -5.13
C PRO A 944 -17.12 -6.66 -6.31
N GLN A 945 -15.96 -7.18 -6.75
CA GLN A 945 -15.14 -6.50 -7.75
C GLN A 945 -15.61 -6.79 -9.17
N TYR A 946 -15.91 -5.72 -9.93
CA TYR A 946 -16.24 -5.77 -11.37
C TYR A 946 -15.32 -4.87 -12.20
N LYS A 947 -14.52 -4.01 -11.56
CA LYS A 947 -13.64 -3.04 -12.20
C LYS A 947 -12.19 -3.36 -11.87
N PHE A 948 -11.35 -3.40 -12.91
CA PHE A 948 -9.96 -3.82 -12.84
C PHE A 948 -9.05 -2.76 -13.47
N PRO A 949 -8.39 -1.90 -12.67
CA PRO A 949 -7.41 -0.94 -13.17
C PRO A 949 -6.22 -1.64 -13.82
N VAL A 950 -5.78 -1.14 -14.97
CA VAL A 950 -4.55 -1.62 -15.64
C VAL A 950 -3.73 -0.43 -16.12
N HIS A 951 -2.47 -0.41 -15.72
CA HIS A 951 -1.59 0.73 -15.91
C HIS A 951 -0.81 0.69 -17.23
N GLU A 952 -0.32 1.85 -17.66
CA GLU A 952 0.75 1.94 -18.66
C GLU A 952 1.94 1.07 -18.23
N GLY A 953 2.63 0.47 -19.19
CA GLY A 953 3.68 -0.52 -18.93
C GLY A 953 3.17 -1.97 -19.02
N ILE A 954 1.92 -2.22 -18.59
CA ILE A 954 1.15 -3.41 -18.94
C ILE A 954 0.36 -3.14 -20.22
N LEU A 955 -0.40 -2.04 -20.26
CA LEU A 955 -0.99 -1.52 -21.51
C LEU A 955 0.06 -0.77 -22.31
N ASP A 956 0.12 -1.06 -23.60
CA ASP A 956 0.85 -0.25 -24.58
C ASP A 956 -0.05 0.91 -25.00
N TYR A 957 0.27 2.12 -24.52
CA TYR A 957 -0.52 3.32 -24.81
C TYR A 957 -0.36 3.83 -26.25
N HIS A 958 0.63 3.33 -26.99
CA HIS A 958 0.95 3.75 -28.35
C HIS A 958 0.94 2.61 -29.35
N GLY A 959 0.30 1.52 -29.02
CA GLY A 959 0.35 0.33 -29.84
C GLY A 959 -0.78 -0.66 -29.64
N LYS A 960 -0.49 -1.89 -30.04
CA LYS A 960 -1.43 -3.00 -30.02
C LYS A 960 -1.46 -3.68 -28.66
N ASN A 961 -2.64 -3.86 -28.13
CA ASN A 961 -2.90 -4.56 -26.89
C ASN A 961 -3.72 -5.83 -27.12
N THR A 962 -3.47 -6.85 -26.32
CA THR A 962 -4.21 -8.10 -26.28
C THR A 962 -5.00 -8.19 -24.99
N VAL A 963 -6.31 -8.50 -25.11
CA VAL A 963 -7.15 -8.88 -23.98
C VAL A 963 -7.60 -10.32 -24.16
N ALA A 964 -7.46 -11.11 -23.13
CA ALA A 964 -7.95 -12.46 -23.10
C ALA A 964 -8.77 -12.73 -21.82
N VAL A 965 -9.80 -13.53 -21.96
CA VAL A 965 -10.75 -13.85 -20.89
C VAL A 965 -10.95 -15.36 -20.85
N THR A 966 -10.58 -15.98 -19.74
CA THR A 966 -11.03 -17.33 -19.43
C THR A 966 -12.43 -17.24 -18.85
N LEU A 967 -13.40 -17.91 -19.43
CA LEU A 967 -14.76 -17.96 -18.96
C LEU A 967 -15.09 -19.38 -18.46
N TRP A 968 -15.20 -19.54 -17.17
CA TRP A 968 -15.65 -20.78 -16.53
C TRP A 968 -17.11 -20.65 -16.14
N VAL A 969 -18.00 -21.31 -16.91
CA VAL A 969 -19.43 -21.43 -16.63
C VAL A 969 -19.66 -22.62 -15.72
N MET A 970 -20.33 -22.41 -14.61
CA MET A 970 -20.41 -23.35 -13.50
C MET A 970 -21.73 -24.13 -13.44
N GLU A 971 -22.70 -23.81 -14.30
CA GLU A 971 -24.01 -24.45 -14.37
C GLU A 971 -24.42 -24.72 -15.84
N ASP A 972 -25.36 -25.61 -16.02
CA ASP A 972 -25.94 -25.90 -17.35
C ASP A 972 -26.95 -24.81 -17.75
N GLU A 973 -26.51 -23.55 -17.78
CA GLU A 973 -27.30 -22.38 -18.19
C GLU A 973 -26.45 -21.36 -18.96
N PRO A 974 -27.04 -20.62 -19.93
CA PRO A 974 -26.33 -19.60 -20.67
C PRO A 974 -25.95 -18.40 -19.79
N VAL A 975 -24.75 -17.89 -19.95
CA VAL A 975 -24.26 -16.66 -19.31
C VAL A 975 -23.91 -15.59 -20.35
N GLN A 976 -24.00 -14.33 -19.98
CA GLN A 976 -23.80 -13.18 -20.87
C GLN A 976 -22.81 -12.17 -20.25
N PRO A 977 -21.52 -12.51 -20.11
CA PRO A 977 -20.53 -11.58 -19.60
C PRO A 977 -20.29 -10.43 -20.57
N THR A 978 -20.15 -9.21 -20.06
CA THR A 978 -19.77 -8.05 -20.86
C THR A 978 -18.46 -7.47 -20.32
N LEU A 979 -17.66 -6.89 -21.19
CA LEU A 979 -16.38 -6.25 -20.83
C LEU A 979 -16.19 -4.97 -21.64
N SER A 980 -15.83 -3.89 -20.97
CA SER A 980 -15.52 -2.60 -21.59
C SER A 980 -14.22 -2.04 -21.02
N LEU A 981 -13.54 -1.20 -21.81
CA LEU A 981 -12.42 -0.37 -21.38
C LEU A 981 -12.94 1.04 -21.09
N VAL A 982 -12.58 1.62 -19.96
CA VAL A 982 -13.01 2.94 -19.51
C VAL A 982 -11.85 3.82 -19.09
N VAL A 983 -12.02 5.15 -19.19
CA VAL A 983 -11.07 6.14 -18.70
C VAL A 983 -11.51 6.60 -17.31
N ASP A 984 -10.65 6.39 -16.31
CA ASP A 984 -10.86 6.82 -14.93
C ASP A 984 -10.40 8.24 -14.66
N GLY A 985 -9.38 8.68 -15.36
CA GLY A 985 -8.80 10.01 -15.26
C GLY A 985 -7.77 10.25 -16.34
N SER A 986 -7.50 11.52 -16.60
CA SER A 986 -6.53 11.93 -17.61
C SER A 986 -5.89 13.25 -17.20
N TYR A 987 -4.57 13.25 -17.12
CA TYR A 987 -3.77 14.36 -16.60
C TYR A 987 -2.71 14.75 -17.63
N GLU A 988 -2.38 16.01 -17.72
CA GLU A 988 -1.20 16.49 -18.45
C GLU A 988 -0.02 16.51 -17.48
N GLY A 989 0.98 15.65 -17.70
CA GLY A 989 2.12 15.48 -16.80
C GLY A 989 2.58 14.03 -16.69
N GLY A 990 2.64 13.52 -15.46
CA GLY A 990 3.13 12.17 -15.16
C GLY A 990 4.64 12.09 -14.99
N VAL A 991 5.19 10.86 -14.90
CA VAL A 991 6.61 10.62 -14.62
C VAL A 991 7.45 10.32 -15.87
N GLY A 992 6.89 10.53 -17.05
CA GLY A 992 7.59 10.36 -18.31
C GLY A 992 7.31 9.03 -19.01
N LYS A 993 8.30 8.48 -19.72
CA LYS A 993 8.13 7.28 -20.52
C LYS A 993 8.15 6.04 -19.65
N ILE A 994 7.16 5.19 -19.82
CA ILE A 994 7.03 3.89 -19.16
C ILE A 994 7.43 2.78 -20.12
N ALA A 995 8.31 1.89 -19.67
CA ALA A 995 8.75 0.75 -20.45
C ALA A 995 7.72 -0.39 -20.43
N LEU A 996 7.58 -1.06 -21.56
CA LEU A 996 6.73 -2.25 -21.68
C LEU A 996 7.54 -3.51 -21.34
N ASN A 997 6.91 -4.42 -20.59
CA ASN A 997 7.45 -5.74 -20.32
C ASN A 997 6.41 -6.82 -20.65
N ASN A 998 6.13 -6.98 -21.95
CA ASN A 998 5.08 -7.87 -22.46
C ASN A 998 5.70 -8.89 -23.45
N PRO A 999 6.48 -9.88 -22.97
CA PRO A 999 7.04 -10.89 -23.86
C PRO A 999 5.94 -11.63 -24.62
N VAL A 1000 6.23 -11.89 -25.89
CA VAL A 1000 5.29 -12.58 -26.79
C VAL A 1000 5.29 -14.08 -26.54
N TRP A 1001 4.23 -14.74 -27.03
CA TRP A 1001 4.09 -16.18 -26.97
C TRP A 1001 5.24 -16.89 -27.71
N THR A 1002 5.71 -17.95 -27.11
CA THR A 1002 6.60 -18.93 -27.71
C THR A 1002 5.99 -20.32 -27.58
N SER A 1003 6.31 -21.22 -28.50
CA SER A 1003 5.80 -22.59 -28.47
C SER A 1003 6.15 -23.27 -27.15
N ARG A 1004 5.15 -23.84 -26.50
CA ARG A 1004 5.26 -24.60 -25.25
C ARG A 1004 5.16 -26.08 -25.55
N GLY A 1005 6.20 -26.85 -25.24
CA GLY A 1005 6.14 -28.31 -25.35
C GLY A 1005 5.24 -28.92 -24.30
N ASN A 1006 4.58 -30.02 -24.64
CA ASN A 1006 3.79 -30.87 -23.72
C ASN A 1006 2.81 -30.10 -22.81
N VAL A 1007 1.84 -29.46 -23.43
CA VAL A 1007 0.73 -28.76 -22.72
C VAL A 1007 -0.30 -29.75 -22.19
N VAL A 1008 -0.23 -31.01 -22.65
CA VAL A 1008 -1.12 -32.12 -22.33
C VAL A 1008 -0.79 -32.71 -20.99
#